data_489a1888b3197c5813811b89507f12a9
#
_entry.id   489a1888b3197c5813811b89507f12a9
#
_cell.length_a   1.000
_cell.length_b   1.000
_cell.length_c   1.000
_cell.angle_alpha   90.00
_cell.angle_beta   90.00
_cell.angle_gamma   90.00
#
_symmetry.space_group_name_H-M   'P 1'
#
loop_
_entity.id
_entity.type
_entity.pdbx_description
1 polymer ?
#
loop_
_entity_poly.entity_id
_entity_poly.type
_entity_poly.pdbx_seq_one_letter_code
_entity_poly.pdbx_strand_id
1 'polypeptide(L)'
;MRKTRFILPAFLLLLQMGNAQTPGNSRFDQHKVFDPFFYPSQATATRSAGGEPTARYWSNRADYKINASLDTTDHTITGSVTITYTNNSPDNLPFLWLQLDQNIYRKDSRGEATNPVTGGRWANKSFTEGDMIKSVSIVINGQASKADYLVTDTRMQIRLANALKSAGSIQIKIDYAFAVPQYGTDRMGRLNTSNGWVYEIAQWFPRMAVYDDIYGWNTLPYLGAGEFYLEYGDIDYSVTAPANLVVVGSGELLNPTEVLTPTQISRLAQAKASDKTVFIRTAGDVTNPASSLSKKSLTWHFKCSQTRDVAFGASRSFIWDAAKIDLPSGRKALAQSVYPAEAAGDSAWGRSTNFVKNCIELYSKQWFEFTYPVATNVAGIVGGMEYPGIVFCSSNSKQGSLWNVTNHEFGHNWFPMIVGSNERKYAWMDEGFNTFINGVDTKVFRNGEFFRKEDAQRLAGYYFGANSETILTIPEVLQSSNLGTAAYAKPAMALDLLRKYVLGEKRFDYAFRTYIKRWAFKHPTPWDFFHTMENASGEDLGWFWRGWILNNWKLDQGVKEVKYPDNDPSKGAFITLENLEEMAMPVNLAIEQENGKKDTILLPVEIWQKGGVKTIAYGSTSKIKAVVIDPDHDFPDINPANNSWTGVAQTKPVPPGTSASDVINKYLQSVGGKEKLTSLQDIVITSTGEVQGQKVVRTQKIKGNDKYLMEITLPDMNMTAVRILVNGDSVKLSQMGQTPVLDEETRREIKEEAMPFPELNFQNSGYKTELTSIKVLDGKDAYELKVSLPSGGTAIVYYDVATGYRVKTIRTDKRGQTSTVDYGDYRDAGGIKVPYHQVIDQGEIVLDLTTQSVKVNSGLTDADFKLAF
;
A
#
# COMPACT_ATOMS: atom_id res chain seq x y z
N MET A 1 70.58 54.32 5.87
CA MET A 1 69.96 55.43 5.08
C MET A 1 69.78 54.94 3.64
N ARG A 2 68.64 54.86 3.15
CA ARG A 2 68.03 55.04 1.84
C ARG A 2 66.83 54.10 1.75
N LYS A 3 65.61 54.68 1.85
CA LYS A 3 64.37 54.08 1.63
C LYS A 3 64.15 53.94 0.12
N THR A 4 64.03 52.71 -0.36
CA THR A 4 63.59 52.45 -1.73
C THR A 4 62.13 52.00 -1.66
N ARG A 5 61.23 52.81 -2.21
CA ARG A 5 59.83 52.53 -2.41
C ARG A 5 59.70 51.65 -3.65
N PHE A 6 59.19 50.46 -3.51
CA PHE A 6 58.66 49.67 -4.65
C PHE A 6 57.20 50.04 -4.88
N ILE A 7 56.91 50.55 -6.06
CA ILE A 7 55.57 50.74 -6.59
C ILE A 7 55.20 49.45 -7.25
N LEU A 8 54.13 48.77 -6.69
CA LEU A 8 53.48 47.61 -7.32
C LEU A 8 52.37 48.18 -8.26
N PRO A 9 52.30 47.74 -9.54
CA PRO A 9 51.16 48.08 -10.36
C PRO A 9 49.95 47.27 -9.94
N ALA A 10 48.87 47.96 -9.60
CA ALA A 10 47.59 47.37 -9.36
C ALA A 10 47.02 46.79 -10.69
N PHE A 11 47.05 45.46 -10.83
CA PHE A 11 46.29 44.76 -11.84
C PHE A 11 44.82 44.77 -11.36
N LEU A 12 43.97 45.56 -12.02
CA LEU A 12 42.53 45.48 -11.93
C LEU A 12 42.16 44.15 -12.56
N LEU A 13 41.96 43.10 -11.77
CA LEU A 13 41.14 41.94 -12.13
C LEU A 13 39.66 42.40 -12.08
N LEU A 14 39.10 42.67 -13.23
CA LEU A 14 37.67 42.67 -13.41
C LEU A 14 37.16 41.25 -13.13
N LEU A 15 36.86 40.98 -11.88
CA LEU A 15 35.93 39.91 -11.52
C LEU A 15 34.60 40.28 -12.14
N GLN A 16 34.29 39.68 -13.27
CA GLN A 16 32.88 39.49 -13.66
C GLN A 16 32.25 38.67 -12.54
N MET A 17 31.67 39.37 -11.60
CA MET A 17 30.64 38.77 -10.75
C MET A 17 29.50 38.41 -11.71
N GLY A 18 29.50 37.20 -12.23
CA GLY A 18 28.31 36.56 -12.67
C GLY A 18 27.32 36.68 -11.51
N ASN A 19 26.24 37.41 -11.73
CA ASN A 19 25.11 37.41 -10.84
C ASN A 19 24.67 35.95 -10.73
N ALA A 20 25.20 35.21 -9.76
CA ALA A 20 24.51 34.05 -9.22
C ALA A 20 23.25 34.62 -8.63
N GLN A 21 22.13 34.51 -9.39
CA GLN A 21 20.81 34.71 -8.84
C GLN A 21 20.75 33.80 -7.62
N THR A 22 20.57 34.38 -6.45
CA THR A 22 20.22 33.64 -5.25
C THR A 22 18.98 32.86 -5.61
N PRO A 23 19.00 31.51 -5.60
CA PRO A 23 17.81 30.73 -5.87
C PRO A 23 16.81 31.12 -4.79
N GLY A 24 15.65 31.64 -5.17
CA GLY A 24 14.58 31.82 -4.23
C GLY A 24 14.22 30.43 -3.69
N ASN A 25 14.34 30.23 -2.40
CA ASN A 25 13.84 29.13 -1.56
C ASN A 25 13.97 27.66 -2.06
N SER A 26 14.71 27.36 -3.12
CA SER A 26 14.94 25.98 -3.56
C SER A 26 15.80 25.21 -2.55
N ARG A 27 15.36 24.00 -2.20
CA ARG A 27 16.09 23.04 -1.36
C ARG A 27 16.97 22.09 -2.18
N PHE A 28 16.90 22.19 -3.51
CA PHE A 28 17.66 21.34 -4.41
C PHE A 28 19.16 21.60 -4.30
N ASP A 29 19.92 20.52 -4.09
CA ASP A 29 21.38 20.56 -4.07
C ASP A 29 21.95 19.41 -4.94
N GLN A 30 22.44 19.77 -6.12
CA GLN A 30 22.97 18.81 -7.08
C GLN A 30 24.16 17.99 -6.50
N HIS A 31 24.95 18.57 -5.62
CA HIS A 31 26.06 17.85 -4.99
C HIS A 31 25.53 16.73 -4.07
N LYS A 32 24.42 16.97 -3.41
CA LYS A 32 23.78 15.98 -2.53
C LYS A 32 23.07 14.87 -3.30
N VAL A 33 22.46 15.22 -4.43
CA VAL A 33 21.70 14.28 -5.27
C VAL A 33 22.61 13.41 -6.12
N PHE A 34 23.60 14.00 -6.80
CA PHE A 34 24.47 13.31 -7.76
C PHE A 34 25.86 12.98 -7.22
N ASP A 35 26.11 13.16 -5.93
CA ASP A 35 27.34 12.67 -5.33
C ASP A 35 27.48 11.15 -5.49
N PRO A 36 28.72 10.62 -5.52
CA PRO A 36 28.94 9.18 -5.52
C PRO A 36 28.12 8.51 -4.42
N PHE A 37 27.33 7.53 -4.81
CA PHE A 37 26.38 6.91 -3.90
C PHE A 37 27.08 6.10 -2.82
N PHE A 38 26.67 6.27 -1.57
CA PHE A 38 27.28 5.64 -0.41
C PHE A 38 26.39 4.54 0.17
N TYR A 39 26.40 3.37 -0.43
CA TYR A 39 25.95 2.12 0.17
C TYR A 39 27.01 1.04 -0.05
N PRO A 40 26.97 -0.11 0.64
CA PRO A 40 27.95 -1.17 0.44
C PRO A 40 28.03 -1.57 -1.02
N SER A 41 29.01 -1.02 -1.73
CA SER A 41 29.25 -1.25 -3.16
C SER A 41 30.27 -2.35 -3.41
N GLN A 42 30.91 -2.86 -2.35
CA GLN A 42 31.94 -3.87 -2.49
C GLN A 42 31.32 -5.26 -2.62
N ALA A 43 31.83 -5.99 -3.61
CA ALA A 43 31.54 -7.41 -3.73
C ALA A 43 32.05 -8.17 -2.49
N THR A 44 31.32 -9.21 -2.09
CA THR A 44 31.71 -10.14 -1.05
C THR A 44 32.12 -11.48 -1.69
N ALA A 45 32.53 -12.44 -0.88
CA ALA A 45 32.78 -13.79 -1.37
C ALA A 45 31.52 -14.44 -1.94
N THR A 46 30.36 -14.07 -1.44
CA THR A 46 29.05 -14.67 -1.75
C THR A 46 28.20 -13.82 -2.70
N ARG A 47 28.44 -12.52 -2.80
CA ARG A 47 27.66 -11.56 -3.57
C ARG A 47 28.55 -10.74 -4.49
N SER A 48 28.25 -10.70 -5.79
CA SER A 48 29.04 -9.97 -6.77
C SER A 48 28.72 -8.49 -6.78
N ALA A 49 29.62 -7.67 -7.33
CA ALA A 49 29.38 -6.24 -7.54
C ALA A 49 28.21 -5.96 -8.51
N GLY A 50 27.86 -6.90 -9.38
CA GLY A 50 26.72 -6.81 -10.29
C GLY A 50 25.38 -7.24 -9.67
N GLY A 51 25.35 -7.50 -8.36
CA GLY A 51 24.13 -7.87 -7.65
C GLY A 51 23.66 -9.33 -7.87
N GLU A 52 24.56 -10.21 -8.30
CA GLU A 52 24.25 -11.64 -8.45
C GLU A 52 24.92 -12.49 -7.37
N PRO A 53 24.31 -13.61 -6.95
CA PRO A 53 24.99 -14.56 -6.08
C PRO A 53 26.19 -15.18 -6.81
N THR A 54 27.35 -15.23 -6.15
CA THR A 54 28.56 -15.85 -6.71
C THR A 54 28.48 -17.38 -6.65
N ALA A 55 29.46 -18.08 -7.23
CA ALA A 55 29.59 -19.52 -7.08
C ALA A 55 29.85 -19.98 -5.62
N ARG A 56 30.16 -19.05 -4.71
CA ARG A 56 30.36 -19.32 -3.26
C ARG A 56 29.11 -18.97 -2.43
N TYR A 57 28.05 -18.49 -3.07
CA TYR A 57 26.80 -18.24 -2.36
C TYR A 57 26.23 -19.55 -1.83
N TRP A 58 25.72 -19.49 -0.62
CA TRP A 58 25.08 -20.61 0.05
C TRP A 58 23.78 -20.15 0.70
N SER A 59 22.85 -21.04 0.81
CA SER A 59 21.71 -20.97 1.71
C SER A 59 21.55 -22.31 2.40
N ASN A 60 21.17 -22.29 3.66
CA ASN A 60 20.87 -23.50 4.40
C ASN A 60 19.57 -24.10 3.86
N ARG A 61 19.25 -25.30 4.26
CA ARG A 61 18.05 -26.00 3.79
C ARG A 61 17.30 -26.61 4.96
N ALA A 62 15.98 -26.45 4.97
CA ALA A 62 15.09 -27.03 5.97
C ALA A 62 13.99 -27.85 5.29
N ASP A 63 14.08 -29.17 5.37
CA ASP A 63 13.04 -30.08 4.90
C ASP A 63 12.16 -30.51 6.06
N TYR A 64 10.85 -30.60 5.82
CA TYR A 64 9.87 -30.89 6.89
C TYR A 64 9.03 -32.13 6.57
N LYS A 65 8.80 -32.96 7.57
CA LYS A 65 7.73 -33.96 7.61
C LYS A 65 6.79 -33.64 8.75
N ILE A 66 5.50 -33.37 8.43
CA ILE A 66 4.54 -32.91 9.42
C ILE A 66 3.33 -33.84 9.42
N ASN A 67 2.91 -34.27 10.61
CA ASN A 67 1.64 -34.95 10.82
C ASN A 67 0.84 -34.14 11.82
N ALA A 68 -0.35 -33.72 11.42
CA ALA A 68 -1.21 -32.91 12.27
C ALA A 68 -2.64 -33.41 12.26
N SER A 69 -3.39 -33.10 13.31
CA SER A 69 -4.82 -33.32 13.41
C SER A 69 -5.54 -32.03 13.82
N LEU A 70 -6.66 -31.77 13.18
CA LEU A 70 -7.58 -30.68 13.50
C LEU A 70 -8.76 -31.24 14.29
N ASP A 71 -8.87 -30.82 15.56
CA ASP A 71 -10.07 -31.04 16.36
C ASP A 71 -11.01 -29.86 16.20
N THR A 72 -12.22 -30.14 15.67
CA THR A 72 -13.24 -29.10 15.44
C THR A 72 -14.17 -28.87 16.64
N THR A 73 -14.03 -29.69 17.70
CA THR A 73 -14.78 -29.49 18.94
C THR A 73 -14.11 -28.43 19.81
N ASP A 74 -12.79 -28.57 20.00
CA ASP A 74 -11.99 -27.67 20.82
C ASP A 74 -11.23 -26.63 19.97
N HIS A 75 -11.37 -26.72 18.65
CA HIS A 75 -10.66 -25.86 17.70
C HIS A 75 -9.13 -25.87 17.91
N THR A 76 -8.56 -27.04 18.00
CA THR A 76 -7.12 -27.23 18.28
C THR A 76 -6.41 -27.97 17.17
N ILE A 77 -5.16 -27.63 16.96
CA ILE A 77 -4.20 -28.39 16.15
C ILE A 77 -3.27 -29.12 17.11
N THR A 78 -3.10 -30.41 16.89
CA THR A 78 -2.03 -31.21 17.50
C THR A 78 -1.17 -31.75 16.39
N GLY A 79 0.15 -31.54 16.49
CA GLY A 79 1.09 -31.92 15.45
C GLY A 79 2.40 -32.50 15.95
N SER A 80 3.07 -33.22 15.06
CA SER A 80 4.45 -33.63 15.17
C SER A 80 5.20 -33.22 13.91
N VAL A 81 6.27 -32.47 14.04
CA VAL A 81 7.14 -32.05 12.94
C VAL A 81 8.52 -32.70 13.10
N THR A 82 9.05 -33.24 12.01
CA THR A 82 10.45 -33.64 11.87
C THR A 82 11.10 -32.72 10.87
N ILE A 83 12.05 -31.91 11.31
CA ILE A 83 12.82 -30.97 10.51
C ILE A 83 14.18 -31.59 10.21
N THR A 84 14.52 -31.74 8.94
CA THR A 84 15.89 -32.09 8.50
C THR A 84 16.58 -30.79 8.10
N TYR A 85 17.48 -30.30 8.94
CA TYR A 85 18.21 -29.06 8.69
C TYR A 85 19.63 -29.35 8.22
N THR A 86 20.00 -28.80 7.08
CA THR A 86 21.33 -28.93 6.46
C THR A 86 22.05 -27.60 6.50
N ASN A 87 23.21 -27.59 7.15
CA ASN A 87 24.10 -26.44 7.23
C ASN A 87 25.03 -26.37 6.02
N ASN A 88 24.65 -25.57 5.02
CA ASN A 88 25.48 -25.31 3.84
C ASN A 88 26.44 -24.11 4.05
N SER A 89 26.36 -23.43 5.19
CA SER A 89 27.26 -22.33 5.51
C SER A 89 28.69 -22.83 5.78
N PRO A 90 29.69 -21.97 5.65
CA PRO A 90 31.06 -22.33 6.04
C PRO A 90 31.24 -22.48 7.57
N ASP A 91 30.25 -22.05 8.36
CA ASP A 91 30.35 -21.96 9.80
C ASP A 91 29.92 -23.24 10.52
N ASN A 92 30.48 -23.46 11.72
CA ASN A 92 29.96 -24.47 12.64
C ASN A 92 28.90 -23.83 13.54
N LEU A 93 27.70 -24.41 13.58
CA LEU A 93 26.56 -23.87 14.29
C LEU A 93 26.42 -24.55 15.69
N PRO A 94 26.78 -23.88 16.79
CA PRO A 94 26.68 -24.45 18.15
C PRO A 94 25.25 -24.47 18.69
N PHE A 95 24.34 -23.74 18.06
CA PHE A 95 22.92 -23.70 18.36
C PHE A 95 22.11 -23.42 17.10
N LEU A 96 20.82 -23.75 17.15
CA LEU A 96 19.85 -23.51 16.09
C LEU A 96 18.71 -22.65 16.62
N TRP A 97 18.09 -21.85 15.72
CA TRP A 97 16.94 -21.04 16.06
C TRP A 97 15.71 -21.44 15.25
N LEU A 98 14.57 -21.45 15.93
CA LEU A 98 13.26 -21.68 15.31
C LEU A 98 12.30 -20.52 15.65
N GLN A 99 11.34 -20.32 14.79
CA GLN A 99 10.18 -19.42 14.95
C GLN A 99 9.03 -20.22 15.57
N LEU A 100 8.37 -19.63 16.58
CA LEU A 100 7.17 -20.13 17.27
C LEU A 100 6.09 -19.05 17.17
N ASP A 101 5.53 -18.87 15.98
CA ASP A 101 4.71 -17.68 15.69
C ASP A 101 3.38 -17.70 16.44
N GLN A 102 2.84 -18.86 16.81
CA GLN A 102 1.62 -18.95 17.61
C GLN A 102 1.73 -18.26 18.99
N ASN A 103 2.97 -18.07 19.48
CA ASN A 103 3.19 -17.39 20.74
C ASN A 103 2.83 -15.89 20.73
N ILE A 104 2.61 -15.29 19.53
CA ILE A 104 2.09 -13.92 19.44
C ILE A 104 0.71 -13.79 20.09
N TYR A 105 -0.09 -14.87 20.10
CA TYR A 105 -1.44 -14.88 20.69
C TYR A 105 -1.47 -15.02 22.19
N ARG A 106 -0.32 -15.12 22.85
CA ARG A 106 -0.23 -15.16 24.32
C ARG A 106 -0.43 -13.75 24.89
N LYS A 107 -1.02 -13.68 26.09
CA LYS A 107 -1.20 -12.40 26.81
C LYS A 107 0.11 -11.73 27.22
N ASP A 108 1.18 -12.52 27.39
CA ASP A 108 2.51 -12.05 27.77
C ASP A 108 3.47 -11.92 26.58
N SER A 109 2.95 -11.98 25.35
CA SER A 109 3.77 -11.83 24.15
C SER A 109 4.31 -10.41 23.99
N ARG A 110 5.47 -10.29 23.34
CA ARG A 110 6.00 -8.98 22.98
C ARG A 110 5.10 -8.26 21.97
N GLY A 111 4.47 -9.01 21.03
CA GLY A 111 3.50 -8.47 20.09
C GLY A 111 2.35 -7.79 20.80
N GLU A 112 1.77 -8.40 21.83
CA GLU A 112 0.72 -7.77 22.63
C GLU A 112 1.20 -6.50 23.33
N ALA A 113 2.42 -6.54 23.90
CA ALA A 113 2.99 -5.38 24.60
C ALA A 113 3.28 -4.17 23.66
N THR A 114 3.41 -4.38 22.37
CA THR A 114 3.67 -3.33 21.37
C THR A 114 2.40 -2.78 20.74
N ASN A 115 1.26 -3.45 20.90
CA ASN A 115 -0.01 -2.98 20.33
C ASN A 115 -0.54 -1.77 21.09
N PRO A 116 -1.13 -0.76 20.39
CA PRO A 116 -1.81 0.35 21.04
C PRO A 116 -2.98 -0.13 21.91
N VAL A 117 -3.20 0.51 23.06
CA VAL A 117 -4.33 0.20 23.98
C VAL A 117 -5.69 0.35 23.26
N THR A 118 -5.76 1.20 22.25
CA THR A 118 -6.95 1.41 21.41
C THR A 118 -7.18 0.28 20.40
N GLY A 119 -6.28 -0.71 20.34
CA GLY A 119 -6.28 -1.77 19.35
C GLY A 119 -5.57 -1.37 18.06
N GLY A 120 -5.50 -2.27 17.10
CA GLY A 120 -4.86 -2.10 15.79
C GLY A 120 -5.10 -3.33 14.93
N ARG A 121 -4.59 -3.32 13.68
CA ARG A 121 -4.71 -4.45 12.75
C ARG A 121 -4.20 -5.75 13.37
N TRP A 122 -3.08 -5.69 14.09
CA TRP A 122 -2.43 -6.86 14.71
C TRP A 122 -2.74 -7.05 16.19
N ALA A 123 -3.64 -6.25 16.79
CA ALA A 123 -4.06 -6.43 18.18
C ALA A 123 -4.79 -7.78 18.36
N ASN A 124 -4.42 -8.49 19.40
CA ASN A 124 -5.05 -9.77 19.71
C ASN A 124 -6.51 -9.59 20.14
N LYS A 125 -7.41 -10.22 19.42
CA LYS A 125 -8.85 -10.29 19.77
C LYS A 125 -9.21 -11.64 20.40
N SER A 126 -8.31 -12.63 20.28
CA SER A 126 -8.50 -14.00 20.76
C SER A 126 -7.18 -14.54 21.31
N PHE A 127 -7.00 -14.43 22.62
CA PHE A 127 -5.80 -14.96 23.28
C PHE A 127 -5.83 -16.48 23.35
N THR A 128 -4.64 -17.08 23.19
CA THR A 128 -4.39 -18.52 23.35
C THR A 128 -3.15 -18.73 24.24
N GLU A 129 -2.80 -20.00 24.49
CA GLU A 129 -1.55 -20.36 25.17
C GLU A 129 -0.33 -20.39 24.21
N GLY A 130 -0.53 -20.04 22.93
CA GLY A 130 0.51 -20.15 21.91
C GLY A 130 0.89 -21.59 21.59
N ASP A 131 2.14 -21.79 21.18
CA ASP A 131 2.71 -23.13 20.93
C ASP A 131 2.93 -23.89 22.24
N MET A 132 2.12 -24.88 22.51
CA MET A 132 2.30 -25.83 23.61
C MET A 132 3.29 -26.93 23.17
N ILE A 133 4.58 -26.72 23.44
CA ILE A 133 5.64 -27.66 23.09
C ILE A 133 5.61 -28.85 24.07
N LYS A 134 5.31 -30.06 23.54
CA LYS A 134 5.21 -31.28 24.33
C LYS A 134 6.55 -32.01 24.46
N SER A 135 7.32 -32.03 23.37
CA SER A 135 8.66 -32.63 23.36
C SER A 135 9.53 -32.00 22.30
N VAL A 136 10.84 -31.93 22.55
CA VAL A 136 11.87 -31.58 21.57
C VAL A 136 12.98 -32.60 21.65
N SER A 137 13.32 -33.23 20.55
CA SER A 137 14.44 -34.18 20.46
C SER A 137 15.29 -33.92 19.22
N ILE A 138 16.55 -34.25 19.31
CA ILE A 138 17.54 -34.21 18.23
C ILE A 138 17.88 -35.63 17.85
N VAL A 139 17.93 -35.91 16.54
CA VAL A 139 18.33 -37.18 16.00
C VAL A 139 19.60 -37.00 15.20
N ILE A 140 20.69 -37.65 15.63
CA ILE A 140 21.99 -37.64 14.95
C ILE A 140 22.36 -39.12 14.71
N ASN A 141 22.67 -39.47 13.47
CA ASN A 141 23.01 -40.85 13.07
C ASN A 141 21.98 -41.89 13.52
N GLY A 142 20.69 -41.52 13.50
CA GLY A 142 19.58 -42.39 13.88
C GLY A 142 19.36 -42.51 15.41
N GLN A 143 20.16 -41.89 16.23
CA GLN A 143 19.99 -41.88 17.71
C GLN A 143 19.27 -40.60 18.15
N ALA A 144 18.13 -40.76 18.79
CA ALA A 144 17.37 -39.66 19.36
C ALA A 144 17.85 -39.30 20.78
N SER A 145 18.00 -38.03 21.06
CA SER A 145 18.28 -37.50 22.38
C SER A 145 17.37 -36.32 22.71
N LYS A 146 17.07 -36.12 24.00
CA LYS A 146 16.32 -34.91 24.41
C LYS A 146 17.14 -33.65 24.11
N ALA A 147 16.52 -32.66 23.50
CA ALA A 147 17.18 -31.40 23.21
C ALA A 147 17.31 -30.50 24.46
N ASP A 148 18.43 -29.80 24.57
CA ASP A 148 18.53 -28.61 25.45
C ASP A 148 17.99 -27.42 24.66
N TYR A 149 16.86 -26.83 25.10
CA TYR A 149 16.23 -25.74 24.44
C TYR A 149 15.66 -24.68 25.38
N LEU A 150 15.58 -23.47 24.89
CA LEU A 150 14.98 -22.32 25.55
C LEU A 150 13.97 -21.63 24.64
N VAL A 151 12.76 -21.40 25.11
CA VAL A 151 11.75 -20.59 24.44
C VAL A 151 11.81 -19.17 24.95
N THR A 152 11.91 -18.21 24.04
CA THR A 152 11.90 -16.79 24.33
C THR A 152 10.89 -16.11 23.41
N ASP A 153 9.70 -15.83 23.95
CA ASP A 153 8.60 -15.22 23.19
C ASP A 153 8.28 -16.07 21.93
N THR A 154 8.33 -15.51 20.74
CA THR A 154 8.07 -16.20 19.47
C THR A 154 9.26 -16.97 18.88
N ARG A 155 10.27 -17.34 19.71
CA ARG A 155 11.50 -18.01 19.24
C ARG A 155 11.91 -19.13 20.17
N MET A 156 12.52 -20.16 19.57
CA MET A 156 13.16 -21.26 20.31
C MET A 156 14.63 -21.36 19.92
N GLN A 157 15.51 -21.37 20.88
CA GLN A 157 16.92 -21.74 20.73
C GLN A 157 17.11 -23.20 21.11
N ILE A 158 17.73 -23.98 20.25
CA ILE A 158 18.18 -25.35 20.54
C ILE A 158 19.69 -25.32 20.62
N ARG A 159 20.26 -25.70 21.77
CA ARG A 159 21.69 -25.78 22.01
C ARG A 159 22.20 -27.17 21.70
N LEU A 160 23.26 -27.24 20.91
CA LEU A 160 23.83 -28.49 20.46
C LEU A 160 25.01 -28.92 21.34
N ALA A 161 25.04 -30.15 21.79
CA ALA A 161 26.20 -30.68 22.53
C ALA A 161 27.48 -30.65 21.68
N ASN A 162 27.35 -30.84 20.36
CA ASN A 162 28.41 -30.67 19.38
C ASN A 162 27.88 -29.77 18.27
N ALA A 163 28.65 -28.75 17.88
CA ALA A 163 28.23 -27.83 16.84
C ALA A 163 27.97 -28.59 15.51
N LEU A 164 26.89 -28.18 14.81
CA LEU A 164 26.56 -28.67 13.47
C LEU A 164 27.60 -28.12 12.49
N LYS A 165 28.44 -28.97 11.97
CA LYS A 165 29.52 -28.60 11.04
C LYS A 165 28.98 -28.14 9.69
N SER A 166 29.80 -27.39 8.96
CA SER A 166 29.58 -27.12 7.54
C SER A 166 29.32 -28.42 6.77
N ALA A 167 28.38 -28.41 5.82
CA ALA A 167 27.87 -29.57 5.06
C ALA A 167 27.25 -30.68 5.93
N GLY A 168 27.06 -30.44 7.24
CA GLY A 168 26.39 -31.37 8.15
C GLY A 168 24.87 -31.24 8.13
N SER A 169 24.18 -32.32 8.51
CA SER A 169 22.73 -32.34 8.64
C SER A 169 22.32 -32.88 10.00
N ILE A 170 21.20 -32.40 10.52
CA ILE A 170 20.62 -32.78 11.81
C ILE A 170 19.11 -32.92 11.67
N GLN A 171 18.49 -33.83 12.41
CA GLN A 171 17.04 -33.89 12.50
C GLN A 171 16.56 -33.37 13.86
N ILE A 172 15.54 -32.54 13.83
CA ILE A 172 14.86 -32.00 15.00
C ILE A 172 13.42 -32.51 14.96
N LYS A 173 12.99 -33.19 16.03
CA LYS A 173 11.61 -33.65 16.14
C LYS A 173 10.92 -32.90 17.28
N ILE A 174 9.76 -32.30 16.96
CA ILE A 174 8.97 -31.51 17.92
C ILE A 174 7.53 -31.97 17.88
N ASP A 175 6.98 -32.33 19.05
CA ASP A 175 5.56 -32.57 19.27
C ASP A 175 4.97 -31.30 19.89
N TYR A 176 3.90 -30.77 19.31
CA TYR A 176 3.30 -29.50 19.67
C TYR A 176 1.78 -29.51 19.58
N ALA A 177 1.14 -28.51 20.15
CA ALA A 177 -0.27 -28.23 19.96
C ALA A 177 -0.53 -26.74 20.16
N PHE A 178 -1.62 -26.23 19.59
CA PHE A 178 -2.11 -24.89 19.86
C PHE A 178 -3.62 -24.79 19.58
N ALA A 179 -4.27 -23.82 20.21
CA ALA A 179 -5.68 -23.49 19.92
C ALA A 179 -5.74 -22.53 18.72
N VAL A 180 -6.60 -22.82 17.75
CA VAL A 180 -6.83 -21.94 16.60
C VAL A 180 -7.60 -20.70 17.07
N PRO A 181 -7.06 -19.48 16.99
CA PRO A 181 -7.77 -18.28 17.39
C PRO A 181 -8.97 -18.03 16.46
N GLN A 182 -10.01 -17.37 16.96
CA GLN A 182 -11.11 -16.96 16.06
C GLN A 182 -10.65 -15.91 15.07
N TYR A 183 -9.85 -14.95 15.55
CA TYR A 183 -9.15 -13.97 14.73
C TYR A 183 -7.66 -13.98 15.09
N GLY A 184 -6.84 -14.40 14.17
CA GLY A 184 -5.40 -14.56 14.35
C GLY A 184 -4.63 -13.42 13.70
N THR A 185 -4.85 -12.17 14.13
CA THR A 185 -4.09 -10.98 13.71
C THR A 185 -3.97 -10.84 12.18
N ASP A 186 -5.05 -11.13 11.47
CA ASP A 186 -5.13 -11.08 10.00
C ASP A 186 -4.16 -12.03 9.27
N ARG A 187 -3.72 -13.10 9.93
CA ARG A 187 -2.81 -14.11 9.36
C ARG A 187 -3.47 -15.47 9.19
N MET A 188 -4.34 -15.80 10.10
CA MET A 188 -5.08 -17.06 10.16
C MET A 188 -6.37 -16.86 10.97
N GLY A 189 -7.21 -17.88 11.05
CA GLY A 189 -8.36 -17.79 11.92
C GLY A 189 -9.48 -18.79 11.57
N ARG A 190 -10.67 -18.54 12.09
CA ARG A 190 -11.85 -19.36 11.83
C ARG A 190 -13.11 -18.50 11.71
N LEU A 191 -13.87 -18.74 10.66
CA LEU A 191 -15.13 -18.07 10.35
C LEU A 191 -16.29 -19.02 10.59
N ASN A 192 -17.28 -18.62 11.38
CA ASN A 192 -18.52 -19.37 11.52
C ASN A 192 -19.48 -19.02 10.38
N THR A 193 -19.92 -20.02 9.64
CA THR A 193 -20.87 -19.92 8.53
C THR A 193 -22.14 -20.71 8.83
N SER A 194 -23.20 -20.54 8.05
CA SER A 194 -24.45 -21.30 8.20
C SER A 194 -24.26 -22.82 8.08
N ASN A 195 -23.22 -23.27 7.38
CA ASN A 195 -22.92 -24.69 7.18
C ASN A 195 -21.74 -25.21 7.99
N GLY A 196 -21.18 -24.41 8.91
CA GLY A 196 -20.09 -24.77 9.82
C GLY A 196 -18.89 -23.86 9.72
N TRP A 197 -17.83 -24.21 10.44
CA TRP A 197 -16.62 -23.41 10.51
C TRP A 197 -15.78 -23.55 9.25
N VAL A 198 -15.26 -22.42 8.79
CA VAL A 198 -14.09 -22.32 7.89
C VAL A 198 -12.86 -22.10 8.76
N TYR A 199 -11.84 -22.88 8.56
CA TYR A 199 -10.52 -22.76 9.17
C TYR A 199 -9.52 -22.31 8.12
N GLU A 200 -8.82 -21.24 8.38
CA GLU A 200 -7.65 -20.76 7.65
C GLU A 200 -6.43 -20.95 8.56
N ILE A 201 -5.59 -21.93 8.26
CA ILE A 201 -4.54 -22.40 9.15
C ILE A 201 -3.17 -22.11 8.53
N ALA A 202 -2.42 -21.26 9.20
CA ALA A 202 -1.08 -20.87 8.81
C ALA A 202 -0.20 -20.63 10.03
N GLN A 203 1.12 -20.50 9.83
CA GLN A 203 2.08 -20.35 10.95
C GLN A 203 1.91 -21.44 12.01
N TRP A 204 1.60 -22.66 11.58
CA TRP A 204 0.98 -23.71 12.36
C TRP A 204 1.93 -24.82 12.83
N PHE A 205 3.24 -24.64 12.59
CA PHE A 205 4.29 -25.55 13.04
C PHE A 205 5.58 -24.78 13.32
N PRO A 206 6.45 -25.26 14.24
CA PRO A 206 7.76 -24.65 14.46
C PRO A 206 8.62 -24.63 13.19
N ARG A 207 9.15 -23.45 12.79
CA ARG A 207 9.88 -23.25 11.54
C ARG A 207 11.31 -22.79 11.82
N MET A 208 12.27 -23.23 10.98
CA MET A 208 13.68 -22.79 11.10
C MET A 208 13.79 -21.30 10.78
N ALA A 209 14.51 -20.57 11.62
CA ALA A 209 14.96 -19.23 11.29
C ALA A 209 16.06 -19.30 10.24
N VAL A 210 16.19 -18.25 9.41
CA VAL A 210 17.25 -18.16 8.40
C VAL A 210 18.59 -17.87 9.07
N TYR A 211 19.61 -18.61 8.65
CA TYR A 211 21.01 -18.29 8.88
C TYR A 211 21.62 -17.87 7.53
N ASP A 212 21.90 -16.59 7.35
CA ASP A 212 22.39 -16.03 6.09
C ASP A 212 23.82 -15.50 6.18
N ASP A 213 24.39 -15.16 5.03
CA ASP A 213 25.75 -14.68 4.86
C ASP A 213 25.94 -13.19 5.24
N ILE A 214 24.86 -12.50 5.67
CA ILE A 214 24.87 -11.07 6.04
C ILE A 214 24.79 -10.88 7.54
N TYR A 215 23.84 -11.54 8.20
CA TYR A 215 23.54 -11.34 9.62
C TYR A 215 23.78 -12.59 10.47
N GLY A 216 24.10 -13.74 9.86
CA GLY A 216 24.03 -15.00 10.54
C GLY A 216 22.58 -15.36 10.88
N TRP A 217 22.27 -15.67 12.14
CA TRP A 217 20.89 -15.97 12.57
C TRP A 217 20.00 -14.75 12.56
N ASN A 218 18.88 -14.84 11.87
CA ASN A 218 17.82 -13.82 11.82
C ASN A 218 16.73 -14.16 12.84
N THR A 219 16.77 -13.51 14.00
CA THR A 219 15.96 -13.85 15.17
C THR A 219 15.14 -12.66 15.69
N LEU A 220 14.73 -11.73 14.83
CA LEU A 220 13.78 -10.70 15.22
C LEU A 220 12.50 -11.35 15.74
N PRO A 221 11.94 -10.87 16.87
CA PRO A 221 10.66 -11.38 17.36
C PRO A 221 9.56 -11.14 16.34
N TYR A 222 8.54 -11.99 16.31
CA TYR A 222 7.34 -11.75 15.55
C TYR A 222 6.40 -10.86 16.38
N LEU A 223 6.13 -9.64 15.89
CA LEU A 223 5.30 -8.65 16.61
C LEU A 223 4.01 -8.30 15.86
N GLY A 224 3.86 -8.78 14.62
CA GLY A 224 2.65 -8.67 13.83
C GLY A 224 2.83 -7.94 12.50
N ALA A 225 3.52 -6.79 12.45
CA ALA A 225 3.68 -6.00 11.24
C ALA A 225 4.71 -6.60 10.26
N GLY A 226 5.86 -7.03 10.77
CA GLY A 226 6.88 -7.71 9.98
C GLY A 226 6.52 -9.18 9.79
N GLU A 227 6.47 -9.66 8.54
CA GLU A 227 5.95 -10.97 8.21
C GLU A 227 6.97 -12.08 8.40
N PHE A 228 7.55 -12.66 7.34
CA PHE A 228 8.31 -13.90 7.49
C PHE A 228 9.72 -13.78 6.89
N TYR A 229 10.61 -14.62 7.41
CA TYR A 229 11.90 -14.87 6.82
C TYR A 229 12.31 -16.31 7.16
N LEU A 230 12.20 -17.22 6.20
CA LEU A 230 12.26 -18.66 6.41
C LEU A 230 13.16 -19.32 5.37
N GLU A 231 13.81 -20.42 5.78
CA GLU A 231 14.64 -21.26 4.90
C GLU A 231 13.81 -22.04 3.88
N TYR A 232 14.36 -22.23 2.69
CA TYR A 232 13.78 -23.09 1.67
C TYR A 232 14.05 -24.57 1.90
N GLY A 233 13.10 -25.41 1.53
CA GLY A 233 13.20 -26.85 1.54
C GLY A 233 12.00 -27.51 0.89
N ASP A 234 11.83 -28.81 1.12
CA ASP A 234 10.65 -29.56 0.75
C ASP A 234 9.80 -29.82 2.00
N ILE A 235 8.49 -29.61 1.88
CA ILE A 235 7.55 -29.86 2.97
C ILE A 235 6.55 -30.93 2.56
N ASP A 236 6.60 -32.06 3.27
CA ASP A 236 5.68 -33.19 3.17
C ASP A 236 4.80 -33.19 4.42
N TYR A 237 3.49 -33.05 4.26
CA TYR A 237 2.62 -32.89 5.41
C TYR A 237 1.27 -33.58 5.25
N SER A 238 0.76 -34.09 6.38
CA SER A 238 -0.54 -34.74 6.48
C SER A 238 -1.41 -34.03 7.51
N VAL A 239 -2.67 -33.81 7.14
CA VAL A 239 -3.70 -33.23 8.02
C VAL A 239 -4.82 -34.22 8.19
N THR A 240 -5.02 -34.71 9.41
CA THR A 240 -6.17 -35.54 9.79
C THR A 240 -7.30 -34.63 10.29
N ALA A 241 -8.46 -34.73 9.67
CA ALA A 241 -9.63 -33.92 10.02
C ALA A 241 -10.92 -34.77 9.95
N PRO A 242 -12.05 -34.33 10.56
CA PRO A 242 -13.35 -34.98 10.40
C PRO A 242 -13.68 -35.20 8.91
N ALA A 243 -14.24 -36.38 8.59
CA ALA A 243 -14.42 -36.81 7.20
C ALA A 243 -15.41 -35.97 6.39
N ASN A 244 -16.20 -35.11 7.02
CA ASN A 244 -17.10 -34.17 6.37
C ASN A 244 -16.42 -32.85 5.98
N LEU A 245 -15.16 -32.63 6.32
CA LEU A 245 -14.40 -31.45 5.89
C LEU A 245 -13.70 -31.73 4.55
N VAL A 246 -13.70 -30.71 3.69
CA VAL A 246 -12.76 -30.61 2.57
C VAL A 246 -11.54 -29.87 3.08
N VAL A 247 -10.35 -30.40 2.82
CA VAL A 247 -9.08 -29.77 3.13
C VAL A 247 -8.36 -29.42 1.83
N VAL A 248 -7.91 -28.18 1.70
CA VAL A 248 -7.04 -27.69 0.62
C VAL A 248 -5.77 -27.15 1.21
N GLY A 249 -4.64 -27.27 0.52
CA GLY A 249 -3.36 -26.85 1.10
C GLY A 249 -2.33 -26.46 0.07
N SER A 250 -1.20 -25.93 0.54
CA SER A 250 -0.02 -25.67 -0.27
C SER A 250 0.48 -26.94 -0.94
N GLY A 251 0.83 -26.85 -2.22
CA GLY A 251 1.40 -27.99 -2.96
C GLY A 251 0.37 -28.95 -3.54
N GLU A 252 0.79 -30.18 -3.81
CA GLU A 252 -0.03 -31.20 -4.48
C GLU A 252 -0.66 -32.15 -3.47
N LEU A 253 -1.96 -32.43 -3.63
CA LEU A 253 -2.65 -33.51 -2.91
C LEU A 253 -2.22 -34.87 -3.46
N LEU A 254 -1.55 -35.68 -2.64
CA LEU A 254 -0.92 -36.94 -3.07
C LEU A 254 -1.88 -38.15 -2.98
N ASN A 255 -2.91 -38.10 -2.14
CA ASN A 255 -3.84 -39.22 -1.90
C ASN A 255 -5.31 -38.91 -2.21
N PRO A 256 -5.65 -38.34 -3.38
CA PRO A 256 -7.03 -37.97 -3.71
C PRO A 256 -8.01 -39.15 -3.67
N THR A 257 -7.57 -40.35 -3.97
CA THR A 257 -8.43 -41.57 -3.95
C THR A 257 -8.85 -42.01 -2.55
N GLU A 258 -8.14 -41.57 -1.51
CA GLU A 258 -8.42 -41.91 -0.13
C GLU A 258 -9.35 -40.90 0.57
N VAL A 259 -9.40 -39.64 0.06
CA VAL A 259 -10.05 -38.50 0.70
C VAL A 259 -11.19 -37.89 -0.09
N LEU A 260 -11.27 -38.17 -1.40
CA LEU A 260 -12.31 -37.67 -2.30
C LEU A 260 -13.29 -38.77 -2.72
N THR A 261 -14.52 -38.39 -2.96
CA THR A 261 -15.51 -39.29 -3.56
C THR A 261 -15.22 -39.54 -5.05
N PRO A 262 -15.67 -40.66 -5.66
CA PRO A 262 -15.50 -40.89 -7.09
C PRO A 262 -15.96 -39.75 -7.99
N THR A 263 -17.06 -39.07 -7.62
CA THR A 263 -17.58 -37.90 -8.33
C THR A 263 -16.60 -36.73 -8.27
N GLN A 264 -16.03 -36.43 -7.09
CA GLN A 264 -15.06 -35.37 -6.92
C GLN A 264 -13.75 -35.68 -7.68
N ILE A 265 -13.29 -36.91 -7.68
CA ILE A 265 -12.11 -37.37 -8.47
C ILE A 265 -12.34 -37.11 -9.96
N SER A 266 -13.51 -37.54 -10.49
CA SER A 266 -13.86 -37.32 -11.90
C SER A 266 -13.90 -35.84 -12.26
N ARG A 267 -14.53 -35.00 -11.42
CA ARG A 267 -14.63 -33.54 -11.63
C ARG A 267 -13.26 -32.87 -11.52
N LEU A 268 -12.39 -33.28 -10.59
CA LEU A 268 -11.01 -32.79 -10.47
C LEU A 268 -10.18 -33.11 -11.72
N ALA A 269 -10.33 -34.31 -12.26
CA ALA A 269 -9.68 -34.70 -13.53
C ALA A 269 -10.17 -33.82 -14.70
N GLN A 270 -11.45 -33.52 -14.77
CA GLN A 270 -12.02 -32.58 -15.74
C GLN A 270 -11.44 -31.17 -15.57
N ALA A 271 -11.36 -30.66 -14.33
CA ALA A 271 -10.80 -29.35 -14.04
C ALA A 271 -9.34 -29.21 -14.49
N LYS A 272 -8.51 -30.25 -14.25
CA LYS A 272 -7.10 -30.31 -14.70
C LYS A 272 -6.94 -30.25 -16.22
N ALA A 273 -7.99 -30.55 -16.99
CA ALA A 273 -8.00 -30.48 -18.45
C ALA A 273 -8.77 -29.27 -19.02
N SER A 274 -9.52 -28.55 -18.20
CA SER A 274 -10.46 -27.50 -18.64
C SER A 274 -9.89 -26.10 -18.44
N ASP A 275 -10.00 -25.27 -19.49
CA ASP A 275 -9.75 -23.82 -19.38
C ASP A 275 -10.89 -23.06 -18.67
N LYS A 276 -12.05 -23.66 -18.60
CA LYS A 276 -13.22 -23.11 -17.89
C LYS A 276 -13.30 -23.71 -16.50
N THR A 277 -13.83 -22.93 -15.56
CA THR A 277 -14.07 -23.37 -14.19
C THR A 277 -15.00 -24.59 -14.15
N VAL A 278 -14.61 -25.62 -13.41
CA VAL A 278 -15.35 -26.86 -13.15
C VAL A 278 -15.57 -26.98 -11.65
N PHE A 279 -16.83 -27.17 -11.24
CA PHE A 279 -17.15 -27.38 -9.84
C PHE A 279 -16.80 -28.80 -9.41
N ILE A 280 -15.86 -28.94 -8.49
CA ILE A 280 -15.50 -30.21 -7.87
C ILE A 280 -16.53 -30.55 -6.79
N ARG A 281 -16.94 -29.55 -6.01
CA ARG A 281 -18.02 -29.60 -5.01
C ARG A 281 -18.95 -28.42 -5.19
N THR A 282 -20.20 -28.68 -5.54
CA THR A 282 -21.25 -27.67 -5.79
C THR A 282 -21.90 -27.19 -4.49
N ALA A 283 -22.70 -26.13 -4.55
CA ALA A 283 -23.51 -25.67 -3.41
C ALA A 283 -24.50 -26.77 -2.93
N GLY A 284 -25.09 -27.55 -3.84
CA GLY A 284 -25.95 -28.69 -3.49
C GLY A 284 -25.17 -29.81 -2.78
N ASP A 285 -23.90 -30.01 -3.07
CA ASP A 285 -23.05 -31.01 -2.40
C ASP A 285 -22.72 -30.61 -0.95
N VAL A 286 -22.77 -29.31 -0.59
CA VAL A 286 -22.44 -28.83 0.76
C VAL A 286 -23.34 -29.41 1.84
N THR A 287 -24.64 -29.52 1.55
CA THR A 287 -25.65 -30.01 2.48
C THR A 287 -26.00 -31.50 2.26
N ASN A 288 -25.43 -32.13 1.22
CA ASN A 288 -25.67 -33.52 0.90
C ASN A 288 -24.67 -34.47 1.61
N PRO A 289 -25.11 -35.32 2.56
CA PRO A 289 -24.23 -36.25 3.26
C PRO A 289 -23.47 -37.23 2.32
N ALA A 290 -24.05 -37.59 1.17
CA ALA A 290 -23.41 -38.47 0.19
C ALA A 290 -22.23 -37.84 -0.56
N SER A 291 -22.01 -36.53 -0.39
CA SER A 291 -20.85 -35.81 -0.96
C SER A 291 -19.55 -35.97 -0.13
N SER A 292 -19.63 -36.73 0.97
CA SER A 292 -18.46 -37.06 1.82
C SER A 292 -18.31 -38.57 1.95
N LEU A 293 -17.10 -39.03 2.20
CA LEU A 293 -16.83 -40.43 2.47
C LEU A 293 -17.41 -40.85 3.84
N SER A 294 -17.97 -42.07 3.91
CA SER A 294 -18.53 -42.64 5.15
C SER A 294 -17.44 -43.11 6.10
N LYS A 295 -16.67 -42.20 6.64
CA LYS A 295 -15.57 -42.42 7.62
C LYS A 295 -15.72 -41.42 8.76
N LYS A 296 -15.06 -41.68 9.90
CA LYS A 296 -15.02 -40.74 11.04
C LYS A 296 -14.06 -39.57 10.75
N SER A 297 -12.90 -39.86 10.21
CA SER A 297 -11.87 -38.90 9.85
C SER A 297 -11.17 -39.30 8.57
N LEU A 298 -10.54 -38.31 7.91
CA LEU A 298 -9.71 -38.49 6.73
C LEU A 298 -8.34 -37.83 6.95
N THR A 299 -7.28 -38.44 6.42
CA THR A 299 -5.94 -37.88 6.45
C THR A 299 -5.58 -37.41 5.04
N TRP A 300 -5.47 -36.10 4.87
CA TRP A 300 -5.11 -35.43 3.61
C TRP A 300 -3.60 -35.28 3.55
N HIS A 301 -2.96 -35.81 2.52
CA HIS A 301 -1.51 -35.80 2.37
C HIS A 301 -1.10 -34.90 1.22
N PHE A 302 -0.26 -33.89 1.53
CA PHE A 302 0.23 -32.89 0.60
C PHE A 302 1.75 -32.88 0.56
N LYS A 303 2.29 -32.43 -0.59
CA LYS A 303 3.71 -32.13 -0.76
C LYS A 303 3.90 -30.82 -1.50
N CYS A 304 4.74 -29.94 -0.94
CA CYS A 304 5.18 -28.71 -1.56
C CYS A 304 6.72 -28.71 -1.61
N SER A 305 7.28 -28.59 -2.80
CA SER A 305 8.73 -28.60 -3.01
C SER A 305 9.28 -27.22 -3.25
N GLN A 306 10.54 -26.98 -2.87
CA GLN A 306 11.22 -25.69 -2.96
C GLN A 306 10.36 -24.55 -2.38
N THR A 307 9.87 -24.77 -1.19
CA THR A 307 9.00 -23.84 -0.48
C THR A 307 9.61 -23.42 0.86
N ARG A 308 9.16 -22.32 1.39
CA ARG A 308 9.59 -21.78 2.70
C ARG A 308 8.53 -21.96 3.78
N ASP A 309 7.29 -22.23 3.40
CA ASP A 309 6.16 -22.42 4.29
C ASP A 309 5.06 -23.25 3.61
N VAL A 310 4.05 -23.65 4.38
CA VAL A 310 2.80 -24.24 3.90
C VAL A 310 1.64 -23.84 4.80
N ALA A 311 0.47 -23.66 4.18
CA ALA A 311 -0.79 -23.38 4.87
C ALA A 311 -1.90 -24.30 4.35
N PHE A 312 -3.04 -24.35 5.04
CA PHE A 312 -4.20 -25.09 4.58
C PHE A 312 -5.51 -24.45 5.02
N GLY A 313 -6.55 -24.65 4.20
CA GLY A 313 -7.93 -24.34 4.54
C GLY A 313 -8.74 -25.60 4.78
N ALA A 314 -9.66 -25.59 5.74
CA ALA A 314 -10.52 -26.74 6.04
C ALA A 314 -11.95 -26.31 6.35
N SER A 315 -12.94 -26.89 5.68
CA SER A 315 -14.35 -26.62 5.99
C SER A 315 -15.30 -27.67 5.42
N ARG A 316 -16.42 -27.88 6.09
CA ARG A 316 -17.56 -28.59 5.52
C ARG A 316 -18.44 -27.68 4.64
N SER A 317 -18.33 -26.34 4.79
CA SER A 317 -19.15 -25.37 4.05
C SER A 317 -18.57 -25.00 2.68
N PHE A 318 -17.40 -25.51 2.30
CA PHE A 318 -16.78 -25.16 1.04
C PHE A 318 -17.56 -25.65 -0.19
N ILE A 319 -17.93 -24.72 -1.06
CA ILE A 319 -18.01 -24.94 -2.49
C ILE A 319 -16.55 -25.00 -2.99
N TRP A 320 -16.26 -25.83 -3.95
CA TRP A 320 -14.91 -25.99 -4.49
C TRP A 320 -14.98 -26.06 -6.01
N ASP A 321 -14.29 -25.15 -6.68
CA ASP A 321 -14.14 -25.16 -8.12
C ASP A 321 -12.69 -24.98 -8.54
N ALA A 322 -12.35 -25.36 -9.77
CA ALA A 322 -11.00 -25.32 -10.29
C ALA A 322 -10.95 -25.19 -11.82
N ALA A 323 -9.80 -24.77 -12.34
CA ALA A 323 -9.48 -24.72 -13.76
C ALA A 323 -7.99 -24.95 -13.99
N LYS A 324 -7.63 -25.38 -15.19
CA LYS A 324 -6.26 -25.55 -15.62
C LYS A 324 -5.55 -24.19 -15.75
N ILE A 325 -4.29 -24.13 -15.35
CA ILE A 325 -3.34 -23.04 -15.65
C ILE A 325 -2.39 -23.52 -16.72
N ASP A 326 -2.17 -22.71 -17.76
CA ASP A 326 -1.21 -22.95 -18.82
C ASP A 326 0.05 -22.09 -18.59
N LEU A 327 1.18 -22.74 -18.32
CA LEU A 327 2.44 -22.06 -18.03
C LEU A 327 3.32 -21.96 -19.29
N PRO A 328 4.20 -20.93 -19.38
CA PRO A 328 5.03 -20.68 -20.57
C PRO A 328 5.89 -21.84 -21.02
N SER A 329 6.41 -22.66 -20.10
CA SER A 329 7.19 -23.87 -20.44
C SER A 329 6.34 -25.01 -21.02
N GLY A 330 5.02 -24.89 -21.03
CA GLY A 330 4.08 -25.97 -21.35
C GLY A 330 3.66 -26.81 -20.14
N ARG A 331 4.28 -26.61 -18.97
CA ARG A 331 3.84 -27.21 -17.70
C ARG A 331 2.42 -26.76 -17.37
N LYS A 332 1.64 -27.60 -16.73
CA LYS A 332 0.29 -27.31 -16.26
C LYS A 332 0.29 -27.19 -14.75
N ALA A 333 -0.50 -26.25 -14.25
CA ALA A 333 -0.85 -26.14 -12.85
C ALA A 333 -2.38 -26.05 -12.69
N LEU A 334 -2.87 -26.03 -11.46
CA LEU A 334 -4.30 -25.97 -11.16
C LEU A 334 -4.62 -24.67 -10.40
N ALA A 335 -5.48 -23.84 -10.96
CA ALA A 335 -6.17 -22.79 -10.21
C ALA A 335 -7.37 -23.39 -9.51
N GLN A 336 -7.56 -23.07 -8.22
CA GLN A 336 -8.76 -23.50 -7.49
C GLN A 336 -9.18 -22.49 -6.43
N SER A 337 -10.47 -22.51 -6.12
CA SER A 337 -11.04 -21.67 -5.06
C SER A 337 -11.98 -22.49 -4.20
N VAL A 338 -11.95 -22.21 -2.90
CA VAL A 338 -12.88 -22.78 -1.93
C VAL A 338 -13.53 -21.66 -1.11
N TYR A 339 -14.86 -21.70 -1.04
CA TYR A 339 -15.62 -20.62 -0.41
C TYR A 339 -16.97 -21.12 0.14
N PRO A 340 -17.51 -20.50 1.21
CA PRO A 340 -18.83 -20.84 1.72
C PRO A 340 -19.94 -20.37 0.77
N ALA A 341 -21.11 -20.98 0.87
CA ALA A 341 -22.25 -20.69 0.01
C ALA A 341 -22.67 -19.20 0.07
N GLU A 342 -22.48 -18.56 1.21
CA GLU A 342 -22.79 -17.15 1.44
C GLU A 342 -21.93 -16.21 0.59
N ALA A 343 -20.73 -16.65 0.22
CA ALA A 343 -19.81 -15.92 -0.64
C ALA A 343 -20.00 -16.23 -2.14
N ALA A 344 -20.87 -17.17 -2.51
CA ALA A 344 -21.06 -17.58 -3.90
C ALA A 344 -21.70 -16.49 -4.76
N GLY A 345 -21.57 -16.62 -6.08
CA GLY A 345 -22.21 -15.79 -7.09
C GLY A 345 -21.26 -15.17 -8.11
N ASP A 346 -21.81 -14.77 -9.26
CA ASP A 346 -21.06 -14.25 -10.40
C ASP A 346 -20.43 -12.86 -10.17
N SER A 347 -20.93 -12.11 -9.21
CA SER A 347 -20.34 -10.83 -8.77
C SER A 347 -19.43 -10.98 -7.55
N ALA A 348 -19.19 -12.20 -7.09
CA ALA A 348 -18.46 -12.54 -5.88
C ALA A 348 -17.49 -13.71 -6.16
N TRP A 349 -17.37 -14.66 -5.23
CA TRP A 349 -16.40 -15.74 -5.28
C TRP A 349 -16.56 -16.74 -6.44
N GLY A 350 -17.71 -16.76 -7.12
CA GLY A 350 -17.87 -17.53 -8.35
C GLY A 350 -16.91 -17.12 -9.50
N ARG A 351 -16.26 -15.95 -9.42
CA ARG A 351 -15.20 -15.52 -10.34
C ARG A 351 -13.78 -15.83 -9.85
N SER A 352 -13.60 -16.23 -8.58
CA SER A 352 -12.30 -16.33 -7.95
C SER A 352 -11.32 -17.23 -8.71
N THR A 353 -11.70 -18.47 -9.07
CA THR A 353 -10.80 -19.37 -9.84
C THR A 353 -10.36 -18.78 -11.17
N ASN A 354 -11.24 -18.01 -11.84
CA ASN A 354 -10.85 -17.30 -13.07
C ASN A 354 -9.83 -16.19 -12.76
N PHE A 355 -9.96 -15.48 -11.64
CA PHE A 355 -8.98 -14.49 -11.22
C PHE A 355 -7.64 -15.15 -10.92
N VAL A 356 -7.63 -16.22 -10.13
CA VAL A 356 -6.41 -17.01 -9.84
C VAL A 356 -5.71 -17.45 -11.12
N LYS A 357 -6.45 -18.07 -12.07
CA LYS A 357 -5.89 -18.51 -13.35
C LYS A 357 -5.23 -17.35 -14.09
N ASN A 358 -5.95 -16.23 -14.23
CA ASN A 358 -5.46 -15.10 -15.03
C ASN A 358 -4.20 -14.46 -14.42
N CYS A 359 -4.18 -14.16 -13.10
CA CYS A 359 -3.02 -13.54 -12.50
C CYS A 359 -1.78 -14.45 -12.55
N ILE A 360 -1.93 -15.77 -12.29
CA ILE A 360 -0.80 -16.72 -12.41
C ILE A 360 -0.26 -16.80 -13.84
N GLU A 361 -1.12 -16.86 -14.85
CA GLU A 361 -0.69 -16.92 -16.26
C GLU A 361 -0.03 -15.61 -16.71
N LEU A 362 -0.58 -14.45 -16.31
CA LEU A 362 -0.02 -13.14 -16.65
C LEU A 362 1.35 -12.93 -15.99
N TYR A 363 1.45 -13.15 -14.67
CA TYR A 363 2.74 -13.04 -13.97
C TYR A 363 3.79 -14.02 -14.48
N SER A 364 3.39 -15.27 -14.78
CA SER A 364 4.30 -16.27 -15.34
C SER A 364 4.87 -15.85 -16.69
N LYS A 365 4.05 -15.21 -17.53
CA LYS A 365 4.46 -14.71 -18.84
C LYS A 365 5.34 -13.46 -18.73
N GLN A 366 4.99 -12.56 -17.81
CA GLN A 366 5.63 -11.25 -17.71
C GLN A 366 6.94 -11.31 -16.94
N TRP A 367 6.99 -12.02 -15.80
CA TRP A 367 8.09 -11.93 -14.85
C TRP A 367 8.91 -13.21 -14.72
N PHE A 368 8.28 -14.26 -14.21
CA PHE A 368 8.94 -15.55 -13.96
C PHE A 368 7.87 -16.65 -13.91
N GLU A 369 8.14 -17.84 -14.40
CA GLU A 369 7.15 -18.91 -14.40
C GLU A 369 6.80 -19.38 -12.98
N PHE A 370 5.50 -19.45 -12.67
CA PHE A 370 4.96 -19.98 -11.40
C PHE A 370 5.49 -21.38 -11.11
N THR A 371 5.97 -21.62 -9.91
CA THR A 371 6.73 -22.84 -9.58
C THR A 371 5.90 -23.93 -8.93
N TYR A 372 4.81 -23.56 -8.26
CA TYR A 372 3.97 -24.52 -7.55
C TYR A 372 3.00 -25.27 -8.47
N PRO A 373 2.55 -26.49 -8.08
CA PRO A 373 1.61 -27.28 -8.89
C PRO A 373 0.17 -26.79 -8.80
N VAL A 374 -0.17 -26.05 -7.73
CA VAL A 374 -1.55 -25.60 -7.43
C VAL A 374 -1.50 -24.17 -6.91
N ALA A 375 -2.48 -23.38 -7.30
CA ALA A 375 -2.77 -22.05 -6.78
C ALA A 375 -4.18 -22.06 -6.18
N THR A 376 -4.29 -21.93 -4.87
CA THR A 376 -5.55 -22.08 -4.12
C THR A 376 -5.96 -20.77 -3.45
N ASN A 377 -7.17 -20.28 -3.72
CA ASN A 377 -7.78 -19.16 -3.01
C ASN A 377 -8.81 -19.66 -2.01
N VAL A 378 -8.69 -19.28 -0.74
CA VAL A 378 -9.58 -19.68 0.36
C VAL A 378 -10.35 -18.47 0.87
N ALA A 379 -11.69 -18.59 0.87
CA ALA A 379 -12.57 -17.57 1.45
C ALA A 379 -12.76 -17.79 2.95
N GLY A 380 -12.36 -16.82 3.76
CA GLY A 380 -12.53 -16.94 5.21
C GLY A 380 -12.61 -15.59 5.94
N ILE A 381 -12.07 -15.56 7.15
CA ILE A 381 -12.07 -14.37 8.02
C ILE A 381 -10.88 -13.44 7.74
N VAL A 382 -9.80 -13.96 7.16
CA VAL A 382 -8.59 -13.20 6.86
C VAL A 382 -8.88 -12.23 5.72
N GLY A 383 -8.43 -10.98 5.86
CA GLY A 383 -8.68 -9.91 4.88
C GLY A 383 -7.93 -10.11 3.57
N GLY A 384 -6.67 -10.46 3.68
CA GLY A 384 -5.72 -10.84 2.63
C GLY A 384 -4.46 -11.38 3.29
N MET A 385 -3.99 -12.55 2.85
CA MET A 385 -2.73 -13.13 3.34
C MET A 385 -2.24 -14.21 2.40
N GLU A 386 -0.95 -14.15 2.11
CA GLU A 386 -0.25 -15.04 1.20
C GLU A 386 0.49 -16.17 1.91
N TYR A 387 0.48 -17.34 1.26
CA TYR A 387 1.34 -18.48 1.57
C TYR A 387 1.73 -19.18 0.25
N PRO A 388 2.77 -20.01 0.23
CA PRO A 388 3.20 -20.64 -1.02
C PRO A 388 2.10 -21.49 -1.67
N GLY A 389 1.63 -21.05 -2.83
CA GLY A 389 0.60 -21.73 -3.61
C GLY A 389 -0.81 -21.73 -2.99
N ILE A 390 -1.03 -21.03 -1.88
CA ILE A 390 -2.34 -20.86 -1.25
C ILE A 390 -2.45 -19.48 -0.64
N VAL A 391 -3.60 -18.83 -0.80
CA VAL A 391 -3.86 -17.51 -0.24
C VAL A 391 -5.19 -17.49 0.49
N PHE A 392 -5.29 -16.63 1.52
CA PHE A 392 -6.50 -16.41 2.28
C PHE A 392 -7.05 -15.03 1.95
N CYS A 393 -8.33 -14.95 1.60
CA CYS A 393 -8.98 -13.70 1.25
C CYS A 393 -10.34 -13.59 1.96
N SER A 394 -10.76 -12.37 2.24
CA SER A 394 -12.05 -12.15 2.89
C SER A 394 -13.21 -12.74 2.07
N SER A 395 -14.03 -13.55 2.73
CA SER A 395 -15.25 -14.10 2.14
C SER A 395 -16.26 -13.03 1.71
N ASN A 396 -16.10 -11.80 2.19
CA ASN A 396 -16.94 -10.64 1.84
C ASN A 396 -16.47 -9.90 0.58
N SER A 397 -15.27 -10.19 0.07
CA SER A 397 -14.71 -9.53 -1.11
C SER A 397 -15.53 -9.87 -2.37
N LYS A 398 -15.75 -8.85 -3.23
CA LYS A 398 -16.57 -8.95 -4.44
C LYS A 398 -15.95 -8.12 -5.57
N GLN A 399 -16.25 -8.48 -6.83
CA GLN A 399 -15.86 -7.70 -8.02
C GLN A 399 -14.41 -7.22 -8.00
N GLY A 400 -14.18 -5.91 -8.11
CA GLY A 400 -12.84 -5.31 -8.09
C GLY A 400 -12.09 -5.53 -6.79
N SER A 401 -12.75 -5.52 -5.63
CA SER A 401 -12.07 -5.81 -4.37
C SER A 401 -11.61 -7.27 -4.28
N LEU A 402 -12.39 -8.21 -4.82
CA LEU A 402 -11.95 -9.62 -4.90
C LEU A 402 -10.81 -9.81 -5.90
N TRP A 403 -10.86 -9.10 -7.06
CA TRP A 403 -9.74 -9.10 -8.00
C TRP A 403 -8.47 -8.55 -7.33
N ASN A 404 -8.56 -7.38 -6.73
CA ASN A 404 -7.41 -6.71 -6.13
C ASN A 404 -6.75 -7.56 -5.06
N VAL A 405 -7.52 -8.11 -4.10
CA VAL A 405 -6.95 -8.98 -3.06
C VAL A 405 -6.43 -10.29 -3.65
N THR A 406 -7.13 -10.93 -4.59
CA THR A 406 -6.65 -12.17 -5.22
C THR A 406 -5.36 -11.93 -6.01
N ASN A 407 -5.30 -10.84 -6.79
CA ASN A 407 -4.14 -10.48 -7.57
C ASN A 407 -2.94 -10.14 -6.68
N HIS A 408 -3.18 -9.41 -5.58
CA HIS A 408 -2.18 -9.07 -4.59
C HIS A 408 -1.61 -10.32 -3.92
N GLU A 409 -2.44 -11.14 -3.29
CA GLU A 409 -1.98 -12.32 -2.55
C GLU A 409 -1.26 -13.34 -3.44
N PHE A 410 -1.71 -13.51 -4.71
CA PHE A 410 -0.98 -14.39 -5.63
C PHE A 410 0.31 -13.76 -6.18
N GLY A 411 0.41 -12.45 -6.27
CA GLY A 411 1.64 -11.77 -6.65
C GLY A 411 2.78 -12.03 -5.65
N HIS A 412 2.46 -12.21 -4.37
CA HIS A 412 3.40 -12.64 -3.34
C HIS A 412 4.04 -14.01 -3.60
N ASN A 413 3.50 -14.84 -4.47
CA ASN A 413 4.22 -16.04 -4.90
C ASN A 413 5.52 -15.72 -5.66
N TRP A 414 5.69 -14.49 -6.19
CA TRP A 414 6.95 -13.97 -6.72
C TRP A 414 7.77 -13.28 -5.65
N PHE A 415 7.14 -12.43 -4.83
CA PHE A 415 7.74 -11.68 -3.73
C PHE A 415 6.86 -11.85 -2.49
N PRO A 416 7.26 -12.61 -1.46
CA PRO A 416 8.61 -13.14 -1.20
C PRO A 416 8.78 -14.65 -1.47
N MET A 417 7.77 -15.37 -2.01
CA MET A 417 7.82 -16.84 -1.99
C MET A 417 8.89 -17.39 -2.94
N ILE A 418 9.07 -16.83 -4.14
CA ILE A 418 10.15 -17.23 -5.06
C ILE A 418 11.42 -16.44 -4.75
N VAL A 419 11.33 -15.11 -4.53
CA VAL A 419 12.48 -14.26 -4.21
C VAL A 419 12.42 -13.91 -2.72
N GLY A 420 13.11 -14.71 -1.89
CA GLY A 420 12.96 -14.74 -0.44
C GLY A 420 13.67 -13.62 0.31
N SER A 421 13.26 -12.36 0.12
CA SER A 421 13.74 -11.24 0.92
C SER A 421 13.34 -11.34 2.39
N ASN A 422 14.04 -10.58 3.25
CA ASN A 422 13.76 -10.52 4.68
C ASN A 422 12.65 -9.50 4.96
N GLU A 423 11.41 -9.96 5.03
CA GLU A 423 10.23 -9.12 5.23
C GLU A 423 10.23 -8.43 6.60
N ARG A 424 10.86 -9.01 7.61
CA ARG A 424 10.98 -8.37 8.93
C ARG A 424 11.89 -7.15 8.94
N LYS A 425 12.71 -6.98 7.90
CA LYS A 425 13.59 -5.81 7.73
C LYS A 425 13.21 -4.96 6.54
N TYR A 426 12.70 -5.56 5.46
CA TYR A 426 12.54 -4.92 4.18
C TYR A 426 11.16 -5.24 3.58
N ALA A 427 10.10 -4.90 4.30
CA ALA A 427 8.72 -5.15 3.86
C ALA A 427 8.42 -4.59 2.46
N TRP A 428 9.08 -3.52 2.05
CA TRP A 428 8.92 -2.92 0.72
C TRP A 428 9.41 -3.82 -0.44
N MET A 429 10.32 -4.76 -0.19
CA MET A 429 10.79 -5.73 -1.21
C MET A 429 9.79 -6.87 -1.41
N ASP A 430 8.90 -7.04 -0.49
CA ASP A 430 7.75 -7.91 -0.52
C ASP A 430 6.56 -7.12 -1.08
N GLU A 431 5.96 -6.27 -0.30
CA GLU A 431 4.73 -5.55 -0.58
C GLU A 431 4.85 -4.56 -1.75
N GLY A 432 5.96 -3.82 -1.81
CA GLY A 432 6.17 -2.81 -2.84
C GLY A 432 6.42 -3.41 -4.22
N PHE A 433 7.24 -4.46 -4.31
CA PHE A 433 7.43 -5.18 -5.57
C PHE A 433 6.14 -5.85 -6.02
N ASN A 434 5.43 -6.43 -5.07
CA ASN A 434 4.14 -7.03 -5.34
C ASN A 434 3.12 -5.98 -5.82
N THR A 435 2.94 -4.88 -5.11
CA THR A 435 2.03 -3.80 -5.51
C THR A 435 2.36 -3.27 -6.92
N PHE A 436 3.64 -3.15 -7.26
CA PHE A 436 4.08 -2.75 -8.59
C PHE A 436 3.62 -3.76 -9.66
N ILE A 437 3.89 -5.07 -9.48
CA ILE A 437 3.47 -6.06 -10.47
C ILE A 437 1.95 -6.20 -10.55
N ASN A 438 1.23 -5.99 -9.44
CA ASN A 438 -0.24 -5.96 -9.42
C ASN A 438 -0.80 -4.85 -10.31
N GLY A 439 -0.21 -3.66 -10.28
CA GLY A 439 -0.59 -2.54 -11.15
C GLY A 439 -0.40 -2.86 -12.62
N VAL A 440 0.76 -3.46 -12.98
CA VAL A 440 1.06 -3.89 -14.35
C VAL A 440 0.05 -4.93 -14.82
N ASP A 441 -0.28 -5.91 -13.98
CA ASP A 441 -1.20 -7.00 -14.29
C ASP A 441 -2.66 -6.50 -14.44
N THR A 442 -3.13 -5.68 -13.48
CA THR A 442 -4.48 -5.12 -13.50
C THR A 442 -4.74 -4.27 -14.74
N LYS A 443 -3.72 -3.58 -15.24
CA LYS A 443 -3.81 -2.77 -16.47
C LYS A 443 -4.11 -3.60 -17.70
N VAL A 444 -3.64 -4.85 -17.76
CA VAL A 444 -3.83 -5.73 -18.93
C VAL A 444 -4.96 -6.74 -18.72
N PHE A 445 -5.34 -7.04 -17.47
CA PHE A 445 -6.42 -7.96 -17.18
C PHE A 445 -7.72 -7.50 -17.85
N ARG A 446 -8.24 -8.32 -18.78
CA ARG A 446 -9.47 -8.06 -19.55
C ARG A 446 -9.58 -6.61 -20.05
N ASN A 447 -8.50 -6.10 -20.63
CA ASN A 447 -8.40 -4.72 -21.12
C ASN A 447 -8.61 -3.67 -20.01
N GLY A 448 -8.15 -3.95 -18.80
CA GLY A 448 -8.23 -3.04 -17.67
C GLY A 448 -9.59 -3.02 -16.96
N GLU A 449 -10.30 -4.16 -16.88
CA GLU A 449 -11.64 -4.24 -16.26
C GLU A 449 -11.70 -3.53 -14.88
N PHE A 450 -10.65 -3.65 -14.08
CA PHE A 450 -10.58 -3.04 -12.75
C PHE A 450 -9.50 -1.96 -12.63
N PHE A 451 -8.80 -1.67 -13.73
CA PHE A 451 -7.77 -0.64 -13.72
C PHE A 451 -8.37 0.75 -13.54
N ARG A 452 -7.78 1.52 -12.63
CA ARG A 452 -8.04 2.95 -12.49
C ARG A 452 -6.70 3.66 -12.52
N LYS A 453 -6.57 4.66 -13.38
CA LYS A 453 -5.38 5.51 -13.39
C LYS A 453 -5.43 6.40 -12.13
N GLU A 454 -4.39 6.33 -11.34
CA GLU A 454 -4.20 7.23 -10.20
C GLU A 454 -3.64 8.57 -10.67
N ASP A 455 -3.99 9.62 -9.96
CA ASP A 455 -3.43 10.96 -10.13
C ASP A 455 -2.36 11.16 -9.05
N ALA A 456 -1.09 10.98 -9.43
CA ALA A 456 0.01 11.01 -8.47
C ALA A 456 0.22 12.39 -7.82
N GLN A 457 -0.13 13.48 -8.51
CA GLN A 457 -0.05 14.82 -7.93
C GLN A 457 -1.01 14.98 -6.75
N ARG A 458 -2.21 14.39 -6.84
CA ARG A 458 -3.16 14.36 -5.72
C ARG A 458 -2.66 13.54 -4.55
N LEU A 459 -1.93 12.46 -4.82
CA LEU A 459 -1.38 11.59 -3.80
C LEU A 459 -0.06 12.10 -3.18
N ALA A 460 0.51 13.20 -3.71
CA ALA A 460 1.80 13.71 -3.24
C ALA A 460 1.84 14.00 -1.74
N GLY A 461 0.76 14.55 -1.18
CA GLY A 461 0.64 14.81 0.26
C GLY A 461 0.65 13.53 1.11
N TYR A 462 0.16 12.42 0.57
CA TYR A 462 0.22 11.11 1.20
C TYR A 462 1.64 10.53 1.19
N TYR A 463 2.34 10.61 0.05
CA TYR A 463 3.70 10.10 -0.06
C TYR A 463 4.75 10.92 0.71
N PHE A 464 4.56 12.24 0.78
CA PHE A 464 5.58 13.19 1.26
C PHE A 464 5.07 14.11 2.37
N GLY A 465 3.98 13.76 3.04
CA GLY A 465 3.45 14.51 4.18
C GLY A 465 4.47 14.65 5.32
N ALA A 466 4.20 15.55 6.26
CA ALA A 466 5.14 15.88 7.34
C ALA A 466 5.53 14.68 8.22
N ASN A 467 4.65 13.67 8.32
CA ASN A 467 4.86 12.47 9.13
C ASN A 467 5.25 11.24 8.30
N SER A 468 5.54 11.41 7.00
CA SER A 468 5.94 10.28 6.15
C SER A 468 7.30 9.73 6.57
N GLU A 469 7.46 8.42 6.44
CA GLU A 469 8.67 7.68 6.82
C GLU A 469 9.37 7.11 5.59
N THR A 470 10.66 6.80 5.73
CA THR A 470 11.43 6.23 4.63
C THR A 470 11.00 4.80 4.33
N ILE A 471 11.12 4.40 3.07
CA ILE A 471 10.83 3.02 2.60
C ILE A 471 11.67 1.98 3.36
N LEU A 472 12.90 2.31 3.77
CA LEU A 472 13.79 1.41 4.53
C LEU A 472 13.43 1.27 6.01
N THR A 473 12.43 1.99 6.51
CA THR A 473 12.01 1.83 7.91
C THR A 473 11.47 0.41 8.12
N ILE A 474 11.94 -0.27 9.16
CA ILE A 474 11.47 -1.63 9.48
C ILE A 474 9.97 -1.60 9.82
N PRO A 475 9.16 -2.58 9.38
CA PRO A 475 7.70 -2.56 9.57
C PRO A 475 7.27 -2.38 11.03
N GLU A 476 8.02 -2.94 11.97
CA GLU A 476 7.72 -2.82 13.42
C GLU A 476 8.00 -1.42 14.00
N VAL A 477 8.73 -0.58 13.28
CA VAL A 477 9.06 0.80 13.67
C VAL A 477 8.15 1.80 12.98
N LEU A 478 7.61 1.43 11.80
CA LEU A 478 6.68 2.27 11.06
C LEU A 478 5.45 2.62 11.91
N GLN A 479 5.05 3.86 11.86
CA GLN A 479 3.71 4.26 12.31
C GLN A 479 2.66 3.48 11.52
N SER A 480 1.61 3.00 12.18
CA SER A 480 0.56 2.21 11.53
C SER A 480 -0.09 2.94 10.33
N SER A 481 -0.19 4.26 10.39
CA SER A 481 -0.68 5.11 9.30
C SER A 481 0.24 5.16 8.08
N ASN A 482 1.54 4.84 8.23
CA ASN A 482 2.53 4.94 7.17
C ASN A 482 2.87 3.59 6.53
N LEU A 483 2.38 2.48 7.08
CA LEU A 483 2.70 1.15 6.55
C LEU A 483 2.27 1.02 5.08
N GLY A 484 1.03 1.41 4.77
CA GLY A 484 0.50 1.37 3.39
C GLY A 484 1.32 2.22 2.42
N THR A 485 1.82 3.37 2.88
CA THR A 485 2.68 4.22 2.06
C THR A 485 4.08 3.64 1.91
N ALA A 486 4.76 3.37 3.02
CA ALA A 486 6.19 3.06 3.00
C ALA A 486 6.49 1.65 2.48
N ALA A 487 5.64 0.65 2.78
CA ALA A 487 5.84 -0.71 2.32
C ALA A 487 5.20 -1.00 0.96
N TYR A 488 4.07 -0.39 0.61
CA TYR A 488 3.25 -0.70 -0.58
C TYR A 488 3.33 0.38 -1.66
N ALA A 489 2.67 1.52 -1.44
CA ALA A 489 2.35 2.47 -2.50
C ALA A 489 3.57 3.24 -3.02
N LYS A 490 4.39 3.80 -2.13
CA LYS A 490 5.57 4.61 -2.51
C LYS A 490 6.63 3.80 -3.25
N PRO A 491 7.03 2.57 -2.82
CA PRO A 491 7.96 1.76 -3.60
C PRO A 491 7.38 1.30 -4.94
N ALA A 492 6.08 0.98 -5.01
CA ALA A 492 5.43 0.63 -6.28
C ALA A 492 5.43 1.81 -7.25
N MET A 493 5.10 3.02 -6.79
CA MET A 493 5.18 4.26 -7.55
C MET A 493 6.60 4.51 -8.06
N ALA A 494 7.61 4.36 -7.20
CA ALA A 494 9.01 4.51 -7.58
C ALA A 494 9.38 3.56 -8.73
N LEU A 495 8.99 2.29 -8.65
CA LEU A 495 9.26 1.30 -9.69
C LEU A 495 8.53 1.60 -11.01
N ASP A 496 7.28 2.09 -10.95
CA ASP A 496 6.54 2.46 -12.16
C ASP A 496 7.18 3.67 -12.86
N LEU A 497 7.60 4.68 -12.10
CA LEU A 497 8.32 5.85 -12.63
C LEU A 497 9.70 5.46 -13.17
N LEU A 498 10.43 4.57 -12.48
CA LEU A 498 11.71 4.03 -12.97
C LEU A 498 11.52 3.29 -14.29
N ARG A 499 10.45 2.48 -14.39
CA ARG A 499 10.07 1.72 -15.59
C ARG A 499 9.65 2.63 -16.74
N LYS A 500 8.84 3.65 -16.48
CA LYS A 500 8.21 4.48 -17.52
C LYS A 500 9.12 5.60 -18.01
N TYR A 501 9.75 6.34 -17.11
CA TYR A 501 10.41 7.61 -17.41
C TYR A 501 11.94 7.58 -17.34
N VAL A 502 12.53 6.65 -16.61
CA VAL A 502 14.00 6.57 -16.44
C VAL A 502 14.61 5.55 -17.37
N LEU A 503 14.20 4.28 -17.24
CA LEU A 503 14.79 3.17 -18.01
C LEU A 503 14.04 2.89 -19.32
N GLY A 504 12.75 3.15 -19.38
CA GLY A 504 11.85 2.64 -20.40
C GLY A 504 11.50 1.15 -20.13
N GLU A 505 10.28 0.75 -20.47
CA GLU A 505 9.70 -0.55 -20.12
C GLU A 505 10.59 -1.74 -20.49
N LYS A 506 11.15 -1.75 -21.68
CA LYS A 506 11.95 -2.90 -22.17
C LYS A 506 13.22 -3.14 -21.33
N ARG A 507 13.93 -2.04 -21.00
CA ARG A 507 15.18 -2.09 -20.24
C ARG A 507 14.92 -2.43 -18.77
N PHE A 508 13.89 -1.80 -18.20
CA PHE A 508 13.46 -2.10 -16.84
C PHE A 508 13.01 -3.57 -16.72
N ASP A 509 12.10 -4.03 -17.57
CA ASP A 509 11.55 -5.39 -17.49
C ASP A 509 12.65 -6.45 -17.64
N TYR A 510 13.67 -6.18 -18.47
CA TYR A 510 14.83 -7.06 -18.58
C TYR A 510 15.64 -7.12 -17.29
N ALA A 511 15.94 -5.96 -16.68
CA ALA A 511 16.71 -5.88 -15.44
C ALA A 511 15.94 -6.52 -14.26
N PHE A 512 14.64 -6.26 -14.18
CA PHE A 512 13.79 -6.81 -13.11
C PHE A 512 13.63 -8.33 -13.21
N ARG A 513 13.42 -8.86 -14.42
CA ARG A 513 13.45 -10.32 -14.66
C ARG A 513 14.82 -10.94 -14.35
N THR A 514 15.90 -10.20 -14.63
CA THR A 514 17.25 -10.64 -14.27
C THR A 514 17.42 -10.76 -12.77
N TYR A 515 16.89 -9.79 -12.00
CA TYR A 515 16.86 -9.84 -10.54
C TYR A 515 16.10 -11.06 -10.03
N ILE A 516 14.88 -11.29 -10.50
CA ILE A 516 14.07 -12.45 -10.10
C ILE A 516 14.82 -13.75 -10.39
N LYS A 517 15.37 -13.91 -11.60
CA LYS A 517 16.10 -15.11 -12.01
C LYS A 517 17.35 -15.36 -11.15
N ARG A 518 18.09 -14.32 -10.80
CA ARG A 518 19.32 -14.43 -9.97
C ARG A 518 19.01 -14.87 -8.56
N TRP A 519 17.90 -14.35 -8.01
CA TRP A 519 17.56 -14.51 -6.60
C TRP A 519 16.39 -15.46 -6.33
N ALA A 520 15.87 -16.14 -7.35
CA ALA A 520 14.88 -17.20 -7.15
C ALA A 520 15.39 -18.27 -6.15
N PHE A 521 14.60 -18.54 -5.12
CA PHE A 521 14.88 -19.45 -4.00
C PHE A 521 16.16 -19.12 -3.24
N LYS A 522 16.44 -17.85 -3.10
CA LYS A 522 17.56 -17.28 -2.35
C LYS A 522 17.12 -16.09 -1.53
N HIS A 523 18.03 -15.52 -0.77
CA HIS A 523 17.80 -14.45 0.18
C HIS A 523 18.52 -13.15 -0.23
N PRO A 524 17.92 -12.33 -1.13
CA PRO A 524 18.50 -11.05 -1.50
C PRO A 524 18.31 -9.99 -0.43
N THR A 525 19.16 -8.96 -0.52
CA THR A 525 19.05 -7.69 0.20
C THR A 525 18.66 -6.56 -0.76
N PRO A 526 18.28 -5.37 -0.27
CA PRO A 526 18.08 -4.19 -1.11
C PRO A 526 19.27 -3.89 -2.04
N TRP A 527 20.50 -4.11 -1.54
CA TRP A 527 21.72 -3.84 -2.29
C TRP A 527 21.88 -4.76 -3.50
N ASP A 528 21.49 -6.03 -3.39
CA ASP A 528 21.48 -6.97 -4.51
C ASP A 528 20.50 -6.54 -5.59
N PHE A 529 19.37 -5.97 -5.20
CA PHE A 529 18.40 -5.38 -6.13
C PHE A 529 18.98 -4.15 -6.83
N PHE A 530 19.52 -3.19 -6.08
CA PHE A 530 20.08 -1.96 -6.65
C PHE A 530 21.21 -2.28 -7.64
N HIS A 531 22.18 -3.09 -7.24
CA HIS A 531 23.27 -3.50 -8.10
C HIS A 531 22.80 -4.25 -9.34
N THR A 532 21.78 -5.13 -9.21
CA THR A 532 21.24 -5.83 -10.37
C THR A 532 20.57 -4.88 -11.34
N MET A 533 19.75 -3.94 -10.84
CA MET A 533 19.06 -2.97 -11.69
C MET A 533 20.05 -2.07 -12.43
N GLU A 534 21.06 -1.55 -11.77
CA GLU A 534 22.11 -0.73 -12.37
C GLU A 534 22.94 -1.51 -13.39
N ASN A 535 23.42 -2.69 -13.01
CA ASN A 535 24.28 -3.51 -13.87
C ASN A 535 23.56 -4.04 -15.11
N ALA A 536 22.31 -4.51 -14.95
CA ALA A 536 21.53 -5.06 -16.06
C ALA A 536 20.92 -3.99 -16.97
N SER A 537 20.64 -2.80 -16.46
CA SER A 537 20.13 -1.68 -17.27
C SER A 537 21.25 -0.85 -17.90
N GLY A 538 22.46 -0.86 -17.31
CA GLY A 538 23.57 0.00 -17.74
C GLY A 538 23.35 1.47 -17.37
N GLU A 539 22.63 1.76 -16.27
CA GLU A 539 22.30 3.12 -15.80
C GLU A 539 22.77 3.31 -14.38
N ASP A 540 23.38 4.47 -14.07
CA ASP A 540 23.64 4.88 -12.69
C ASP A 540 22.33 5.38 -12.06
N LEU A 541 21.83 4.64 -11.09
CA LEU A 541 20.57 4.92 -10.38
C LEU A 541 20.79 5.41 -8.94
N GLY A 542 22.03 5.72 -8.54
CA GLY A 542 22.33 6.17 -7.18
C GLY A 542 21.48 7.36 -6.75
N TRP A 543 21.28 8.33 -7.64
CA TRP A 543 20.40 9.48 -7.42
C TRP A 543 18.96 9.08 -7.15
N PHE A 544 18.46 8.05 -7.86
CA PHE A 544 17.09 7.55 -7.74
C PHE A 544 16.88 6.81 -6.41
N TRP A 545 17.77 5.88 -6.06
CA TRP A 545 17.69 5.16 -4.78
C TRP A 545 17.79 6.12 -3.60
N ARG A 546 18.63 7.14 -3.71
CA ARG A 546 18.80 8.16 -2.67
C ARG A 546 17.51 8.93 -2.43
N GLY A 547 16.84 9.39 -3.47
CA GLY A 547 15.60 10.16 -3.36
C GLY A 547 14.41 9.33 -2.91
N TRP A 548 14.21 8.18 -3.53
CA TRP A 548 13.01 7.37 -3.31
C TRP A 548 13.09 6.44 -2.11
N ILE A 549 14.21 5.71 -1.97
CA ILE A 549 14.30 4.58 -1.03
C ILE A 549 14.96 4.98 0.28
N LEU A 550 16.11 5.68 0.21
CA LEU A 550 16.95 5.95 1.39
C LEU A 550 16.53 7.19 2.16
N ASN A 551 15.87 8.13 1.52
CA ASN A 551 15.40 9.36 2.11
C ASN A 551 13.90 9.56 1.89
N ASN A 552 13.38 10.58 2.54
CA ASN A 552 12.00 11.02 2.38
C ASN A 552 11.95 12.37 1.66
N TRP A 553 12.74 12.49 0.58
CA TRP A 553 12.82 13.71 -0.22
C TRP A 553 11.53 13.95 -1.00
N LYS A 554 11.20 15.22 -1.18
CA LYS A 554 10.01 15.66 -1.89
C LYS A 554 10.36 16.06 -3.33
N LEU A 555 9.38 15.98 -4.21
CA LEU A 555 9.46 16.44 -5.59
C LEU A 555 8.63 17.72 -5.75
N ASP A 556 9.24 18.78 -6.31
CA ASP A 556 8.58 20.03 -6.71
C ASP A 556 9.33 20.58 -7.93
N GLN A 557 8.77 20.39 -9.12
CA GLN A 557 9.33 20.87 -10.39
C GLN A 557 8.38 21.90 -10.98
N GLY A 558 8.90 23.07 -11.35
CA GLY A 558 8.08 24.17 -11.86
C GLY A 558 8.52 24.73 -13.20
N VAL A 559 7.57 25.33 -13.92
CA VAL A 559 7.86 26.17 -15.09
C VAL A 559 8.01 27.62 -14.63
N LYS A 560 9.27 28.07 -14.54
CA LYS A 560 9.58 29.40 -14.02
C LYS A 560 9.18 30.53 -14.96
N GLU A 561 9.57 30.43 -16.24
CA GLU A 561 9.30 31.47 -17.23
C GLU A 561 9.45 30.97 -18.68
N VAL A 562 8.83 31.70 -19.60
CA VAL A 562 9.02 31.53 -21.04
C VAL A 562 9.43 32.90 -21.64
N LYS A 563 10.56 32.95 -22.36
CA LYS A 563 11.07 34.14 -23.03
C LYS A 563 11.30 33.88 -24.52
N TYR A 564 11.31 34.90 -25.29
CA TYR A 564 11.55 34.84 -26.75
C TYR A 564 12.83 35.60 -27.12
N PRO A 565 13.68 35.05 -28.04
CA PRO A 565 14.79 35.80 -28.60
C PRO A 565 14.27 37.10 -29.25
N ASP A 566 14.92 38.22 -28.91
CA ASP A 566 14.52 39.55 -29.41
C ASP A 566 13.04 39.91 -29.21
N ASN A 567 12.37 39.27 -28.25
CA ASN A 567 10.89 39.33 -28.03
C ASN A 567 10.05 38.87 -29.24
N ASP A 568 10.63 38.04 -30.11
CA ASP A 568 9.98 37.52 -31.34
C ASP A 568 9.66 36.01 -31.18
N PRO A 569 8.40 35.61 -30.95
CA PRO A 569 7.99 34.22 -30.82
C PRO A 569 8.30 33.34 -32.03
N SER A 570 8.49 33.94 -33.23
CA SER A 570 8.81 33.18 -34.45
C SER A 570 10.26 32.69 -34.50
N LYS A 571 11.14 33.23 -33.63
CA LYS A 571 12.55 32.86 -33.53
C LYS A 571 12.84 31.74 -32.52
N GLY A 572 11.81 31.13 -31.97
CA GLY A 572 11.92 30.14 -30.91
C GLY A 572 11.56 30.70 -29.54
N ALA A 573 11.66 29.84 -28.51
CA ALA A 573 11.41 30.20 -27.14
C ALA A 573 12.52 29.64 -26.21
N PHE A 574 12.79 30.32 -25.12
CA PHE A 574 13.55 29.86 -24.00
C PHE A 574 12.59 29.52 -22.85
N ILE A 575 12.52 28.23 -22.47
CA ILE A 575 11.69 27.76 -21.38
C ILE A 575 12.61 27.47 -20.19
N THR A 576 12.39 28.16 -19.08
CA THR A 576 13.15 27.96 -17.85
C THR A 576 12.35 27.14 -16.88
N LEU A 577 12.93 26.01 -16.48
CA LEU A 577 12.41 25.05 -15.50
C LEU A 577 13.17 25.20 -14.18
N GLU A 578 12.52 24.86 -13.07
CA GLU A 578 13.16 24.84 -11.76
C GLU A 578 12.80 23.58 -10.98
N ASN A 579 13.72 23.11 -10.16
CA ASN A 579 13.54 22.07 -9.16
C ASN A 579 13.68 22.71 -7.78
N LEU A 580 12.63 22.67 -6.99
CA LEU A 580 12.52 23.44 -5.75
C LEU A 580 12.74 22.62 -4.49
N GLU A 581 12.54 21.28 -4.57
CA GLU A 581 12.73 20.35 -3.47
C GLU A 581 13.90 19.39 -3.74
N GLU A 582 14.21 18.50 -2.78
CA GLU A 582 15.45 17.73 -2.80
C GLU A 582 15.51 16.62 -3.86
N MET A 583 14.35 16.09 -4.29
CA MET A 583 14.31 14.98 -5.25
C MET A 583 14.51 15.47 -6.68
N ALA A 584 15.34 14.77 -7.45
CA ALA A 584 15.45 14.97 -8.89
C ALA A 584 14.69 13.89 -9.64
N MET A 585 13.96 14.29 -10.69
CA MET A 585 13.31 13.38 -11.63
C MET A 585 13.47 13.91 -13.07
N PRO A 586 13.37 13.06 -14.10
CA PRO A 586 13.16 13.52 -15.48
C PRO A 586 11.95 14.45 -15.58
N VAL A 587 11.92 15.30 -16.58
CA VAL A 587 10.79 16.23 -16.80
C VAL A 587 10.04 15.84 -18.06
N ASN A 588 8.79 15.40 -17.90
CA ASN A 588 7.86 15.20 -19.00
C ASN A 588 7.14 16.53 -19.28
N LEU A 589 7.44 17.16 -20.42
CA LEU A 589 7.02 18.51 -20.73
C LEU A 589 6.09 18.54 -21.94
N ALA A 590 4.87 19.04 -21.78
CA ALA A 590 3.96 19.33 -22.88
C ALA A 590 3.99 20.83 -23.20
N ILE A 591 4.07 21.16 -24.48
CA ILE A 591 4.14 22.54 -24.97
C ILE A 591 3.03 22.75 -26.03
N GLU A 592 2.18 23.75 -25.84
CA GLU A 592 1.15 24.15 -26.77
C GLU A 592 1.42 25.59 -27.30
N GLN A 593 1.42 25.76 -28.61
CA GLN A 593 1.55 27.06 -29.26
C GLN A 593 0.17 27.63 -29.61
N GLU A 594 0.07 28.98 -29.79
CA GLU A 594 -1.18 29.66 -30.21
C GLU A 594 -1.67 29.23 -31.60
N ASN A 595 -0.77 28.78 -32.49
CA ASN A 595 -1.11 28.21 -33.79
C ASN A 595 -1.69 26.77 -33.71
N GLY A 596 -1.86 26.21 -32.50
CA GLY A 596 -2.39 24.87 -32.22
C GLY A 596 -1.37 23.74 -32.28
N LYS A 597 -0.10 24.01 -32.58
CA LYS A 597 0.97 23.00 -32.51
C LYS A 597 1.18 22.53 -31.09
N LYS A 598 1.26 21.20 -30.87
CA LYS A 598 1.52 20.56 -29.60
C LYS A 598 2.73 19.64 -29.73
N ASP A 599 3.64 19.73 -28.77
CA ASP A 599 4.82 18.88 -28.68
C ASP A 599 4.95 18.32 -27.25
N THR A 600 5.49 17.10 -27.11
CA THR A 600 5.86 16.52 -25.82
C THR A 600 7.35 16.20 -25.84
N ILE A 601 8.07 16.57 -24.77
CA ILE A 601 9.51 16.39 -24.64
C ILE A 601 9.79 15.75 -23.28
N LEU A 602 10.47 14.60 -23.30
CA LEU A 602 11.02 14.02 -22.08
C LEU A 602 12.47 14.49 -21.92
N LEU A 603 12.74 15.31 -20.92
CA LEU A 603 14.07 15.76 -20.55
C LEU A 603 14.66 14.80 -19.52
N PRO A 604 15.90 14.36 -19.71
CA PRO A 604 16.54 13.42 -18.78
C PRO A 604 16.89 14.10 -17.45
N VAL A 605 17.11 13.30 -16.41
CA VAL A 605 17.42 13.79 -15.05
C VAL A 605 18.71 14.63 -14.99
N GLU A 606 19.64 14.42 -15.90
CA GLU A 606 20.93 15.11 -15.99
C GLU A 606 20.78 16.63 -16.22
N ILE A 607 19.59 17.10 -16.62
CA ILE A 607 19.36 18.54 -16.71
C ILE A 607 19.60 19.25 -15.36
N TRP A 608 19.46 18.51 -14.26
CA TRP A 608 19.63 19.02 -12.90
C TRP A 608 21.05 18.91 -12.33
N GLN A 609 22.00 18.28 -13.04
CA GLN A 609 23.39 18.10 -12.56
C GLN A 609 24.17 19.40 -12.36
N LYS A 610 23.73 20.49 -12.96
CA LYS A 610 24.38 21.81 -12.87
C LYS A 610 23.59 22.81 -12.01
N GLY A 611 22.60 22.35 -11.27
CA GLY A 611 21.78 23.16 -10.36
C GLY A 611 20.29 22.99 -10.60
N GLY A 612 19.49 23.52 -9.68
CA GLY A 612 18.04 23.40 -9.68
C GLY A 612 17.30 24.30 -10.69
N VAL A 613 18.02 24.98 -11.61
CA VAL A 613 17.41 25.81 -12.65
C VAL A 613 17.99 25.43 -14.01
N LYS A 614 17.10 25.15 -14.98
CA LYS A 614 17.50 24.79 -16.33
C LYS A 614 16.69 25.54 -17.38
N THR A 615 17.38 26.25 -18.25
CA THR A 615 16.76 26.84 -19.45
C THR A 615 17.01 25.94 -20.65
N ILE A 616 15.97 25.63 -21.38
CA ILE A 616 16.00 24.89 -22.66
C ILE A 616 15.59 25.80 -23.80
N ALA A 617 16.18 25.61 -24.98
CA ALA A 617 15.74 26.23 -26.22
C ALA A 617 14.68 25.32 -26.88
N TYR A 618 13.58 25.95 -27.29
CA TYR A 618 12.49 25.27 -27.99
C TYR A 618 12.23 25.98 -29.33
N GLY A 619 12.16 25.24 -30.43
CA GLY A 619 11.92 25.77 -31.77
C GLY A 619 10.45 26.14 -32.01
N SER A 620 9.96 27.17 -31.33
CA SER A 620 8.63 27.68 -31.58
C SER A 620 8.56 28.47 -32.89
N THR A 621 7.41 28.43 -33.53
CA THR A 621 7.10 29.23 -34.73
C THR A 621 5.97 30.23 -34.50
N SER A 622 5.43 30.22 -33.30
CA SER A 622 4.32 31.03 -32.81
C SER A 622 4.49 31.21 -31.28
N LYS A 623 3.74 32.13 -30.71
CA LYS A 623 3.70 32.36 -29.30
C LYS A 623 3.29 31.09 -28.55
N ILE A 624 3.96 30.77 -27.43
CA ILE A 624 3.61 29.66 -26.54
C ILE A 624 2.30 30.04 -25.81
N LYS A 625 1.33 29.17 -25.91
CA LYS A 625 0.05 29.28 -25.19
C LYS A 625 0.16 28.68 -23.78
N ALA A 626 0.78 27.50 -23.69
CA ALA A 626 0.98 26.80 -22.40
C ALA A 626 2.23 25.93 -22.44
N VAL A 627 2.87 25.77 -21.29
CA VAL A 627 3.89 24.78 -20.99
C VAL A 627 3.46 24.07 -19.73
N VAL A 628 3.39 22.74 -19.75
CA VAL A 628 2.93 21.91 -18.63
C VAL A 628 3.94 20.83 -18.34
N ILE A 629 4.43 20.77 -17.11
CA ILE A 629 5.21 19.65 -16.59
C ILE A 629 4.21 18.56 -16.16
N ASP A 630 4.54 17.30 -16.48
CA ASP A 630 3.75 16.13 -16.13
C ASP A 630 2.26 16.25 -16.51
N PRO A 631 1.94 16.39 -17.80
CA PRO A 631 0.57 16.55 -18.26
C PRO A 631 -0.34 15.34 -17.94
N ASP A 632 0.27 14.20 -17.64
CA ASP A 632 -0.43 12.95 -17.31
C ASP A 632 -0.64 12.76 -15.80
N HIS A 633 -0.10 13.63 -14.96
CA HIS A 633 -0.14 13.55 -13.50
C HIS A 633 0.44 12.23 -12.95
N ASP A 634 1.53 11.76 -13.53
CA ASP A 634 2.20 10.52 -13.11
C ASP A 634 3.23 10.74 -11.99
N PHE A 635 3.73 11.98 -11.82
CA PHE A 635 4.71 12.32 -10.79
C PHE A 635 4.03 12.92 -9.55
N PRO A 636 4.40 12.47 -8.34
CA PRO A 636 3.83 13.01 -7.10
C PRO A 636 4.47 14.33 -6.70
N ASP A 637 4.28 15.35 -7.52
CA ASP A 637 4.73 16.71 -7.27
C ASP A 637 3.89 17.37 -6.17
N ILE A 638 4.56 17.90 -5.13
CA ILE A 638 3.86 18.48 -3.97
C ILE A 638 3.24 19.86 -4.23
N ASN A 639 3.56 20.47 -5.36
CA ASN A 639 3.09 21.82 -5.70
C ASN A 639 2.64 21.93 -7.17
N PRO A 640 1.59 21.24 -7.57
CA PRO A 640 1.13 21.24 -8.97
C PRO A 640 0.75 22.62 -9.51
N ALA A 641 0.65 23.64 -8.67
CA ALA A 641 0.33 25.00 -9.09
C ALA A 641 1.44 25.66 -9.93
N ASN A 642 2.70 25.25 -9.79
CA ASN A 642 3.83 25.75 -10.57
C ASN A 642 4.19 24.86 -11.76
N ASN A 643 3.53 23.70 -11.92
CA ASN A 643 3.78 22.77 -13.03
C ASN A 643 3.30 23.33 -14.37
N SER A 644 2.54 24.39 -14.39
CA SER A 644 2.02 24.99 -15.61
C SER A 644 2.37 26.47 -15.73
N TRP A 645 2.74 26.86 -16.97
CA TRP A 645 2.88 28.24 -17.38
C TRP A 645 1.93 28.52 -18.54
N THR A 646 1.17 29.61 -18.47
CA THR A 646 0.35 30.11 -19.57
C THR A 646 0.75 31.52 -19.91
N GLY A 647 0.59 31.92 -21.16
CA GLY A 647 0.84 33.30 -21.65
C GLY A 647 -0.08 34.37 -21.02
N VAL A 648 -1.07 33.94 -20.25
CA VAL A 648 -1.99 34.81 -19.47
C VAL A 648 -1.56 34.82 -18.01
N ALA A 649 -1.51 35.98 -17.40
CA ALA A 649 -1.20 36.08 -15.97
C ALA A 649 -2.22 35.32 -15.13
N GLN A 650 -1.80 34.25 -14.49
CA GLN A 650 -2.64 33.41 -13.61
C GLN A 650 -3.02 34.13 -12.31
N THR A 651 -2.31 35.17 -11.95
CA THR A 651 -2.54 35.95 -10.75
C THR A 651 -2.70 37.42 -11.13
N LYS A 652 -3.81 38.02 -10.68
CA LYS A 652 -4.13 39.42 -10.89
C LYS A 652 -4.12 40.14 -9.52
N PRO A 653 -3.74 41.41 -9.47
CA PRO A 653 -3.84 42.17 -8.25
C PRO A 653 -5.31 42.37 -7.85
N VAL A 654 -5.54 42.43 -6.55
CA VAL A 654 -6.87 42.80 -6.03
C VAL A 654 -7.17 44.25 -6.38
N PRO A 655 -8.41 44.59 -6.83
CA PRO A 655 -8.78 45.95 -7.08
C PRO A 655 -8.63 46.85 -5.84
N PRO A 656 -8.12 48.08 -5.99
CA PRO A 656 -7.99 48.99 -4.88
C PRO A 656 -9.32 49.19 -4.12
N GLY A 657 -9.28 49.14 -2.79
CA GLY A 657 -10.45 49.32 -1.94
C GLY A 657 -11.24 48.01 -1.64
N THR A 658 -10.89 46.87 -2.24
CA THR A 658 -11.51 45.57 -1.93
C THR A 658 -10.82 44.95 -0.73
N SER A 659 -11.57 44.65 0.32
CA SER A 659 -11.06 43.98 1.53
C SER A 659 -11.50 42.54 1.64
N ALA A 660 -10.85 41.76 2.53
CA ALA A 660 -11.27 40.42 2.88
C ALA A 660 -12.74 40.36 3.35
N SER A 661 -13.16 41.39 4.12
CA SER A 661 -14.55 41.51 4.60
C SER A 661 -15.55 41.68 3.45
N ASP A 662 -15.20 42.42 2.40
CA ASP A 662 -16.08 42.59 1.24
C ASP A 662 -16.33 41.30 0.50
N VAL A 663 -15.28 40.51 0.34
CA VAL A 663 -15.35 39.16 -0.32
C VAL A 663 -16.21 38.21 0.51
N ILE A 664 -15.99 38.14 1.82
CA ILE A 664 -16.77 37.32 2.74
C ILE A 664 -18.26 37.75 2.74
N ASN A 665 -18.54 39.04 2.85
CA ASN A 665 -19.90 39.56 2.82
C ASN A 665 -20.60 39.29 1.48
N LYS A 666 -19.89 39.41 0.35
CA LYS A 666 -20.41 39.06 -0.97
C LYS A 666 -20.81 37.59 -1.03
N TYR A 667 -19.99 36.68 -0.52
CA TYR A 667 -20.32 35.24 -0.44
C TYR A 667 -21.57 35.02 0.42
N LEU A 668 -21.57 35.54 1.66
CA LEU A 668 -22.72 35.38 2.57
C LEU A 668 -24.02 35.90 1.95
N GLN A 669 -23.98 37.05 1.26
CA GLN A 669 -25.13 37.59 0.55
C GLN A 669 -25.58 36.67 -0.61
N SER A 670 -24.62 36.10 -1.36
CA SER A 670 -24.89 35.22 -2.49
C SER A 670 -25.54 33.89 -2.10
N VAL A 671 -25.29 33.39 -0.87
CA VAL A 671 -25.83 32.13 -0.38
C VAL A 671 -27.07 32.28 0.51
N GLY A 672 -27.63 33.48 0.65
CA GLY A 672 -28.92 33.70 1.35
C GLY A 672 -28.99 34.87 2.31
N GLY A 673 -27.86 35.52 2.59
CA GLY A 673 -27.74 36.65 3.52
C GLY A 673 -27.49 36.24 4.98
N LYS A 674 -26.69 37.05 5.68
CA LYS A 674 -26.22 36.75 7.05
C LYS A 674 -27.36 36.48 8.04
N GLU A 675 -28.40 37.28 7.98
CA GLU A 675 -29.57 37.16 8.89
C GLU A 675 -30.25 35.82 8.75
N LYS A 676 -30.49 35.38 7.51
CA LYS A 676 -31.13 34.10 7.23
C LYS A 676 -30.24 32.91 7.63
N LEU A 677 -28.96 32.97 7.28
CA LEU A 677 -28.01 31.93 7.65
C LEU A 677 -27.88 31.76 9.18
N THR A 678 -27.89 32.85 9.94
CA THR A 678 -27.86 32.82 11.41
C THR A 678 -29.18 32.36 12.03
N SER A 679 -30.31 32.51 11.35
CA SER A 679 -31.62 32.07 11.83
C SER A 679 -31.91 30.57 11.56
N LEU A 680 -31.03 29.86 10.87
CA LEU A 680 -31.20 28.44 10.61
C LEU A 680 -31.15 27.64 11.92
N GLN A 681 -32.19 26.85 12.16
CA GLN A 681 -32.28 25.99 13.34
C GLN A 681 -31.59 24.67 13.11
N ASP A 682 -31.81 24.07 11.93
CA ASP A 682 -31.17 22.80 11.53
C ASP A 682 -31.08 22.66 10.01
N ILE A 683 -30.11 21.86 9.57
CA ILE A 683 -29.93 21.44 8.18
C ILE A 683 -29.60 19.95 8.14
N VAL A 684 -30.25 19.23 7.20
CA VAL A 684 -29.90 17.84 6.87
C VAL A 684 -29.50 17.80 5.40
N ILE A 685 -28.29 17.31 5.12
CA ILE A 685 -27.76 17.16 3.75
C ILE A 685 -27.47 15.68 3.51
N THR A 686 -28.01 15.13 2.42
CA THR A 686 -27.69 13.77 1.98
C THR A 686 -27.06 13.84 0.60
N SER A 687 -25.86 13.28 0.46
CA SER A 687 -25.12 13.23 -0.80
C SER A 687 -24.72 11.78 -1.11
N THR A 688 -24.61 11.46 -2.39
CA THR A 688 -24.16 10.14 -2.86
C THR A 688 -22.96 10.31 -3.77
N GLY A 689 -22.10 9.31 -3.78
CA GLY A 689 -20.92 9.27 -4.63
C GLY A 689 -20.34 7.87 -4.70
N GLU A 690 -19.12 7.78 -5.18
CA GLU A 690 -18.42 6.51 -5.33
C GLU A 690 -16.96 6.69 -4.86
N VAL A 691 -16.46 5.70 -4.13
CA VAL A 691 -15.04 5.61 -3.71
C VAL A 691 -14.54 4.23 -4.08
N GLN A 692 -13.49 4.16 -4.89
CA GLN A 692 -12.87 2.89 -5.34
C GLN A 692 -13.89 1.87 -5.89
N GLY A 693 -14.91 2.36 -6.60
CA GLY A 693 -15.98 1.53 -7.16
C GLY A 693 -17.07 1.11 -6.17
N GLN A 694 -17.00 1.59 -4.91
CA GLN A 694 -18.01 1.36 -3.89
C GLN A 694 -18.94 2.58 -3.77
N LYS A 695 -20.23 2.36 -3.75
CA LYS A 695 -21.21 3.43 -3.49
C LYS A 695 -21.07 3.93 -2.06
N VAL A 696 -21.08 5.25 -1.92
CA VAL A 696 -21.08 5.92 -0.62
C VAL A 696 -22.31 6.82 -0.49
N VAL A 697 -22.85 6.88 0.73
CA VAL A 697 -23.87 7.85 1.10
C VAL A 697 -23.33 8.65 2.28
N ARG A 698 -23.21 9.99 2.11
CA ARG A 698 -22.87 10.90 3.17
C ARG A 698 -24.13 11.59 3.67
N THR A 699 -24.43 11.46 4.96
CA THR A 699 -25.49 12.20 5.64
C THR A 699 -24.87 13.14 6.65
N GLN A 700 -25.24 14.43 6.58
CA GLN A 700 -24.84 15.45 7.54
C GLN A 700 -26.10 16.02 8.20
N LYS A 701 -26.12 16.02 9.54
CA LYS A 701 -27.13 16.67 10.36
C LYS A 701 -26.48 17.76 11.19
N ILE A 702 -26.99 18.96 11.11
CA ILE A 702 -26.42 20.13 11.78
C ILE A 702 -27.57 20.83 12.53
N LYS A 703 -27.39 21.15 13.80
CA LYS A 703 -28.37 21.89 14.61
C LYS A 703 -27.66 22.95 15.43
N GLY A 704 -28.06 24.20 15.23
CA GLY A 704 -27.39 25.33 15.87
C GLY A 704 -25.91 25.41 15.48
N ASN A 705 -25.08 25.87 16.43
CA ASN A 705 -23.64 26.06 16.22
C ASN A 705 -22.78 24.99 16.91
N ASP A 706 -23.38 24.04 17.62
CA ASP A 706 -22.70 23.13 18.53
C ASP A 706 -23.06 21.67 18.34
N LYS A 707 -23.95 21.33 17.39
CA LYS A 707 -24.38 19.95 17.15
C LYS A 707 -24.19 19.59 15.68
N TYR A 708 -23.37 18.58 15.45
CA TYR A 708 -23.06 18.04 14.13
C TYR A 708 -22.97 16.52 14.17
N LEU A 709 -23.62 15.86 13.24
CA LEU A 709 -23.45 14.45 12.98
C LEU A 709 -23.16 14.28 11.49
N MET A 710 -22.06 13.64 11.17
CA MET A 710 -21.75 13.19 9.81
C MET A 710 -21.56 11.68 9.80
N GLU A 711 -22.22 11.01 8.86
CA GLU A 711 -22.08 9.60 8.61
C GLU A 711 -21.75 9.37 7.14
N ILE A 712 -20.75 8.56 6.87
CA ILE A 712 -20.47 7.99 5.56
C ILE A 712 -20.77 6.50 5.65
N THR A 713 -21.76 6.06 4.91
CA THR A 713 -22.18 4.66 4.86
C THR A 713 -21.81 4.04 3.51
N LEU A 714 -21.50 2.77 3.54
CA LEU A 714 -21.26 1.91 2.39
C LEU A 714 -22.46 0.97 2.26
N PRO A 715 -23.51 1.32 1.47
CA PRO A 715 -24.76 0.57 1.44
C PRO A 715 -24.58 -0.88 1.02
N ASP A 716 -23.69 -1.13 0.05
CA ASP A 716 -23.44 -2.46 -0.49
C ASP A 716 -22.78 -3.40 0.54
N MET A 717 -22.13 -2.83 1.57
CA MET A 717 -21.51 -3.56 2.67
C MET A 717 -22.35 -3.50 3.96
N ASN A 718 -23.47 -2.78 3.95
CA ASN A 718 -24.32 -2.51 5.11
C ASN A 718 -23.51 -1.99 6.33
N MET A 719 -22.57 -1.06 6.08
CA MET A 719 -21.60 -0.59 7.06
C MET A 719 -21.52 0.94 7.09
N THR A 720 -21.32 1.49 8.29
CA THR A 720 -20.93 2.89 8.47
C THR A 720 -19.40 2.95 8.52
N ALA A 721 -18.79 3.50 7.47
CA ALA A 721 -17.34 3.61 7.36
C ALA A 721 -16.77 4.74 8.24
N VAL A 722 -17.44 5.89 8.27
CA VAL A 722 -17.03 7.04 9.08
C VAL A 722 -18.25 7.60 9.81
N ARG A 723 -18.07 7.94 11.07
CA ARG A 723 -19.07 8.68 11.87
C ARG A 723 -18.36 9.74 12.70
N ILE A 724 -18.79 10.99 12.56
CA ILE A 724 -18.31 12.12 13.37
C ILE A 724 -19.51 12.70 14.12
N LEU A 725 -19.37 12.84 15.42
CA LEU A 725 -20.37 13.48 16.28
C LEU A 725 -19.72 14.61 17.06
N VAL A 726 -20.28 15.81 16.91
CA VAL A 726 -20.05 16.95 17.81
C VAL A 726 -21.35 17.23 18.56
N ASN A 727 -21.29 17.33 19.89
CA ASN A 727 -22.41 17.70 20.73
C ASN A 727 -21.87 18.54 21.89
N GLY A 728 -21.89 19.84 21.72
CA GLY A 728 -21.26 20.81 22.62
C GLY A 728 -19.73 20.59 22.66
N ASP A 729 -19.21 20.28 23.85
CA ASP A 729 -17.78 20.01 24.01
C ASP A 729 -17.36 18.57 23.66
N SER A 730 -18.34 17.68 23.56
CA SER A 730 -18.06 16.28 23.19
C SER A 730 -17.82 16.13 21.69
N VAL A 731 -16.66 15.60 21.34
CA VAL A 731 -16.32 15.21 19.95
C VAL A 731 -15.96 13.74 19.93
N LYS A 732 -16.59 12.98 19.03
CA LYS A 732 -16.33 11.57 18.82
C LYS A 732 -16.15 11.29 17.35
N LEU A 733 -15.24 10.40 17.03
CA LEU A 733 -14.95 9.89 15.70
C LEU A 733 -14.98 8.36 15.75
N SER A 734 -15.63 7.75 14.78
CA SER A 734 -15.52 6.31 14.50
C SER A 734 -15.11 6.12 13.04
N GLN A 735 -14.11 5.30 12.78
CA GLN A 735 -13.65 4.92 11.45
C GLN A 735 -13.59 3.41 11.37
N MET A 736 -14.32 2.82 10.41
CA MET A 736 -14.40 1.37 10.21
C MET A 736 -14.71 0.59 11.52
N GLY A 737 -15.59 1.19 12.38
CA GLY A 737 -15.98 0.62 13.66
C GLY A 737 -14.98 0.80 14.81
N GLN A 738 -13.86 1.49 14.58
CA GLN A 738 -12.88 1.85 15.60
C GLN A 738 -13.14 3.29 16.09
N THR A 739 -13.02 3.51 17.39
CA THR A 739 -13.21 4.84 18.01
C THR A 739 -11.89 5.29 18.64
N PRO A 740 -11.06 6.05 17.89
CA PRO A 740 -9.77 6.50 18.40
C PRO A 740 -9.96 7.55 19.51
N VAL A 741 -8.97 7.62 20.39
CA VAL A 741 -8.87 8.71 21.37
C VAL A 741 -8.38 9.95 20.64
N LEU A 742 -9.19 11.01 20.64
CA LEU A 742 -8.84 12.27 19.98
C LEU A 742 -8.09 13.18 20.94
N ASP A 743 -7.00 13.78 20.48
CA ASP A 743 -6.36 14.89 21.18
C ASP A 743 -7.18 16.19 21.09
N GLU A 744 -6.83 17.19 21.87
CA GLU A 744 -7.53 18.47 21.89
C GLU A 744 -7.44 19.22 20.55
N GLU A 745 -6.36 19.06 19.82
CA GLU A 745 -6.14 19.71 18.53
C GLU A 745 -7.10 19.13 17.49
N THR A 746 -7.12 17.83 17.32
CA THR A 746 -8.04 17.12 16.42
C THR A 746 -9.51 17.41 16.75
N ARG A 747 -9.86 17.53 18.03
CA ARG A 747 -11.22 17.93 18.44
C ARG A 747 -11.57 19.34 17.97
N ARG A 748 -10.64 20.29 18.05
CA ARG A 748 -10.85 21.66 17.55
C ARG A 748 -11.00 21.68 16.03
N GLU A 749 -10.16 20.97 15.32
CA GLU A 749 -10.22 20.83 13.86
C GLU A 749 -11.58 20.29 13.42
N ILE A 750 -12.07 19.21 14.04
CA ILE A 750 -13.38 18.64 13.76
C ILE A 750 -14.52 19.66 14.03
N LYS A 751 -14.44 20.41 15.12
CA LYS A 751 -15.44 21.45 15.42
C LYS A 751 -15.44 22.59 14.38
N GLU A 752 -14.27 22.99 13.87
CA GLU A 752 -14.15 24.00 12.82
C GLU A 752 -14.73 23.52 11.48
N GLU A 753 -14.56 22.24 11.14
CA GLU A 753 -15.10 21.63 9.93
C GLU A 753 -16.61 21.36 9.99
N ALA A 754 -17.16 21.23 11.18
CA ALA A 754 -18.56 20.92 11.42
C ALA A 754 -19.54 22.04 10.99
N MET A 755 -19.05 23.23 10.62
CA MET A 755 -19.89 24.38 10.29
C MET A 755 -20.17 24.47 8.77
N PRO A 756 -21.44 24.53 8.32
CA PRO A 756 -21.78 24.64 6.91
C PRO A 756 -21.36 25.98 6.29
N PHE A 757 -21.37 27.06 7.07
CA PHE A 757 -21.01 28.42 6.67
C PHE A 757 -19.96 28.99 7.63
N PRO A 758 -18.70 28.52 7.58
CA PRO A 758 -17.65 28.96 8.50
C PRO A 758 -17.33 30.44 8.35
N GLU A 759 -17.67 31.04 7.20
CA GLU A 759 -17.52 32.48 6.92
C GLU A 759 -18.29 33.37 7.90
N LEU A 760 -19.34 32.87 8.54
CA LEU A 760 -20.07 33.60 9.61
C LEU A 760 -19.14 33.89 10.81
N ASN A 761 -18.10 33.09 10.97
CA ASN A 761 -17.14 33.16 12.08
C ASN A 761 -15.80 33.79 11.72
N PHE A 762 -15.48 34.01 10.42
CA PHE A 762 -14.19 34.53 9.99
C PHE A 762 -13.84 35.92 10.50
N GLN A 763 -14.81 36.64 11.04
CA GLN A 763 -14.62 37.96 11.69
C GLN A 763 -14.50 37.86 13.22
N ASN A 764 -14.63 36.66 13.81
CA ASN A 764 -14.55 36.43 15.26
C ASN A 764 -13.09 36.33 15.72
N SER A 765 -12.87 36.54 17.03
CA SER A 765 -11.55 36.37 17.65
C SER A 765 -11.03 34.93 17.43
N GLY A 766 -9.78 34.83 17.02
CA GLY A 766 -9.12 33.56 16.70
C GLY A 766 -8.95 33.27 15.21
N TYR A 767 -9.73 33.92 14.34
CA TYR A 767 -9.52 33.89 12.90
C TYR A 767 -8.72 35.10 12.42
N LYS A 768 -7.83 34.92 11.45
CA LYS A 768 -7.19 36.03 10.71
C LYS A 768 -7.42 35.79 9.23
N THR A 769 -7.91 36.80 8.54
CA THR A 769 -8.19 36.75 7.10
C THR A 769 -7.35 37.74 6.34
N GLU A 770 -6.78 37.33 5.22
CA GLU A 770 -5.97 38.14 4.33
C GLU A 770 -6.40 37.88 2.88
N LEU A 771 -6.80 38.94 2.16
CA LEU A 771 -7.10 38.85 0.74
C LEU A 771 -5.78 39.04 -0.04
N THR A 772 -5.27 37.95 -0.65
CA THR A 772 -3.92 37.94 -1.21
C THR A 772 -3.87 38.31 -2.69
N SER A 773 -4.80 37.78 -3.49
CA SER A 773 -4.79 37.98 -4.94
C SER A 773 -6.12 37.58 -5.58
N ILE A 774 -6.21 37.75 -6.89
CA ILE A 774 -7.20 37.08 -7.75
C ILE A 774 -6.45 36.01 -8.55
N LYS A 775 -6.91 34.77 -8.47
CA LYS A 775 -6.42 33.64 -9.27
C LYS A 775 -7.39 33.34 -10.40
N VAL A 776 -6.85 32.86 -11.50
CA VAL A 776 -7.67 32.32 -12.60
C VAL A 776 -7.78 30.81 -12.38
N LEU A 777 -8.97 30.36 -11.99
CA LEU A 777 -9.31 28.94 -11.82
C LEU A 777 -10.27 28.53 -12.93
N ASP A 778 -9.92 27.54 -13.73
CA ASP A 778 -10.72 27.06 -14.88
C ASP A 778 -11.23 28.18 -15.78
N GLY A 779 -10.36 29.18 -16.02
CA GLY A 779 -10.66 30.34 -16.87
C GLY A 779 -11.55 31.41 -16.21
N LYS A 780 -11.87 31.29 -14.93
CA LYS A 780 -12.67 32.26 -14.16
C LYS A 780 -11.82 32.91 -13.07
N ASP A 781 -12.05 34.21 -12.86
CA ASP A 781 -11.40 34.96 -11.80
C ASP A 781 -11.98 34.57 -10.43
N ALA A 782 -11.13 34.24 -9.48
CA ALA A 782 -11.50 33.94 -8.10
C ALA A 782 -10.64 34.72 -7.12
N TYR A 783 -11.25 35.38 -6.14
CA TYR A 783 -10.55 35.97 -5.00
C TYR A 783 -9.88 34.88 -4.17
N GLU A 784 -8.61 35.04 -3.87
CA GLU A 784 -7.85 34.16 -2.98
C GLU A 784 -7.81 34.76 -1.58
N LEU A 785 -8.47 34.09 -0.64
CA LEU A 785 -8.54 34.51 0.77
C LEU A 785 -7.78 33.49 1.64
N LYS A 786 -6.72 33.93 2.28
CA LYS A 786 -6.00 33.15 3.28
C LYS A 786 -6.64 33.34 4.65
N VAL A 787 -6.92 32.23 5.33
CA VAL A 787 -7.55 32.19 6.66
C VAL A 787 -6.64 31.41 7.61
N SER A 788 -6.19 32.06 8.70
CA SER A 788 -5.58 31.34 9.82
C SER A 788 -6.68 30.88 10.79
N LEU A 789 -6.65 29.60 11.12
CA LEU A 789 -7.68 28.93 11.91
C LEU A 789 -7.32 28.91 13.40
N PRO A 790 -8.30 28.92 14.31
CA PRO A 790 -8.06 28.83 15.75
C PRO A 790 -7.35 27.55 16.20
N SER A 791 -7.47 26.46 15.43
CA SER A 791 -6.73 25.20 15.64
C SER A 791 -5.23 25.32 15.38
N GLY A 792 -4.79 26.39 14.72
CA GLY A 792 -3.41 26.63 14.29
C GLY A 792 -3.13 26.20 12.85
N GLY A 793 -4.09 25.60 12.15
CA GLY A 793 -4.04 25.33 10.73
C GLY A 793 -4.31 26.57 9.87
N THR A 794 -4.29 26.40 8.55
CA THR A 794 -4.61 27.43 7.57
C THR A 794 -5.60 26.94 6.53
N ALA A 795 -6.41 27.86 5.98
CA ALA A 795 -7.22 27.58 4.81
C ALA A 795 -6.98 28.65 3.74
N ILE A 796 -6.91 28.23 2.48
CA ILE A 796 -6.98 29.11 1.32
C ILE A 796 -8.34 28.90 0.68
N VAL A 797 -9.15 29.94 0.67
CA VAL A 797 -10.53 29.88 0.17
C VAL A 797 -10.65 30.73 -1.08
N TYR A 798 -11.18 30.15 -2.15
CA TYR A 798 -11.39 30.83 -3.42
C TYR A 798 -12.86 31.15 -3.62
N TYR A 799 -13.13 32.44 -3.92
CA TYR A 799 -14.48 32.93 -4.19
C TYR A 799 -14.56 33.50 -5.60
N ASP A 800 -15.43 32.95 -6.42
CA ASP A 800 -15.66 33.43 -7.80
C ASP A 800 -15.98 34.94 -7.80
N VAL A 801 -15.23 35.73 -8.56
CA VAL A 801 -15.34 37.18 -8.60
C VAL A 801 -16.70 37.64 -9.10
N ALA A 802 -17.31 36.92 -10.04
CA ALA A 802 -18.59 37.30 -10.62
C ALA A 802 -19.77 36.98 -9.70
N THR A 803 -19.85 35.75 -9.24
CA THR A 803 -21.00 35.20 -8.49
C THR A 803 -20.87 35.39 -6.98
N GLY A 804 -19.66 35.48 -6.46
CA GLY A 804 -19.37 35.47 -5.03
C GLY A 804 -19.40 34.07 -4.39
N TYR A 805 -19.68 32.99 -5.15
CA TYR A 805 -19.71 31.65 -4.59
C TYR A 805 -18.30 31.16 -4.21
N ARG A 806 -18.21 30.37 -3.15
CA ARG A 806 -17.03 29.61 -2.80
C ARG A 806 -16.87 28.50 -3.83
N VAL A 807 -15.73 28.46 -4.53
CA VAL A 807 -15.47 27.48 -5.60
C VAL A 807 -14.44 26.46 -5.19
N LYS A 808 -13.51 26.81 -4.27
CA LYS A 808 -12.47 25.89 -3.79
C LYS A 808 -12.04 26.26 -2.37
N THR A 809 -11.72 25.27 -1.57
CA THR A 809 -11.02 25.43 -0.28
C THR A 809 -9.87 24.47 -0.23
N ILE A 810 -8.68 24.96 0.10
CA ILE A 810 -7.51 24.15 0.42
C ILE A 810 -7.23 24.39 1.90
N ARG A 811 -7.31 23.34 2.70
CA ARG A 811 -7.05 23.40 4.14
C ARG A 811 -5.77 22.64 4.46
N THR A 812 -4.90 23.26 5.24
CA THR A 812 -3.69 22.61 5.76
C THR A 812 -3.76 22.63 7.28
N ASP A 813 -3.71 21.45 7.89
CA ASP A 813 -3.67 21.31 9.33
C ASP A 813 -2.30 21.75 9.88
N LYS A 814 -2.16 21.79 11.19
CA LYS A 814 -0.91 22.17 11.85
C LYS A 814 0.23 21.17 11.60
N ARG A 815 -0.09 19.92 11.27
CA ARG A 815 0.85 18.86 10.92
C ARG A 815 1.30 18.92 9.47
N GLY A 816 0.72 19.84 8.67
CA GLY A 816 1.01 20.04 7.26
C GLY A 816 0.22 19.10 6.33
N GLN A 817 -0.77 18.36 6.84
CA GLN A 817 -1.67 17.58 5.99
C GLN A 817 -2.63 18.52 5.28
N THR A 818 -2.80 18.29 3.98
CA THR A 818 -3.64 19.14 3.13
C THR A 818 -4.87 18.38 2.66
N SER A 819 -6.02 19.04 2.70
CA SER A 819 -7.26 18.59 2.08
C SER A 819 -7.81 19.67 1.16
N THR A 820 -8.43 19.26 0.06
CA THR A 820 -9.04 20.18 -0.90
C THR A 820 -10.51 19.85 -1.05
N VAL A 821 -11.34 20.91 -1.16
CA VAL A 821 -12.76 20.76 -1.49
C VAL A 821 -13.09 21.70 -2.63
N ASP A 822 -13.50 21.16 -3.78
CA ASP A 822 -14.07 21.90 -4.88
C ASP A 822 -15.60 21.95 -4.75
N TYR A 823 -16.21 23.09 -5.04
CA TYR A 823 -17.64 23.33 -4.89
C TYR A 823 -18.26 23.74 -6.21
N GLY A 824 -19.35 23.10 -6.60
CA GLY A 824 -20.08 23.38 -7.83
C GLY A 824 -21.59 23.28 -7.69
N ASP A 825 -22.29 23.67 -8.74
CA ASP A 825 -23.74 23.47 -8.87
C ASP A 825 -24.54 24.00 -7.65
N TYR A 826 -24.41 25.32 -7.39
CA TYR A 826 -25.15 25.96 -6.31
C TYR A 826 -26.63 26.06 -6.61
N ARG A 827 -27.48 25.44 -5.78
CA ARG A 827 -28.94 25.44 -5.91
C ARG A 827 -29.63 25.98 -4.66
N ASP A 828 -30.86 26.49 -4.85
CA ASP A 828 -31.71 26.95 -3.74
C ASP A 828 -32.24 25.76 -2.94
N ALA A 829 -32.17 25.87 -1.62
CA ALA A 829 -32.72 24.93 -0.67
C ALA A 829 -33.35 25.71 0.50
N GLY A 830 -34.64 25.97 0.39
CA GLY A 830 -35.36 26.73 1.43
C GLY A 830 -34.91 28.20 1.55
N GLY A 831 -34.45 28.77 0.44
CA GLY A 831 -34.00 30.17 0.30
C GLY A 831 -32.59 30.43 0.80
N ILE A 832 -31.80 29.38 1.02
CA ILE A 832 -30.34 29.45 1.08
C ILE A 832 -29.79 28.70 -0.12
N LYS A 833 -28.57 29.05 -0.55
CA LYS A 833 -27.90 28.31 -1.64
C LYS A 833 -26.78 27.46 -1.10
N VAL A 834 -26.78 26.20 -1.49
CA VAL A 834 -25.77 25.21 -1.12
C VAL A 834 -25.22 24.52 -2.36
N PRO A 835 -23.95 24.05 -2.34
CA PRO A 835 -23.38 23.32 -3.46
C PRO A 835 -24.01 21.92 -3.56
N TYR A 836 -24.45 21.56 -4.77
CA TYR A 836 -24.98 20.22 -5.07
C TYR A 836 -23.91 19.27 -5.64
N HIS A 837 -22.75 19.80 -5.99
CA HIS A 837 -21.58 19.02 -6.37
C HIS A 837 -20.40 19.42 -5.46
N GLN A 838 -19.73 18.44 -4.89
CA GLN A 838 -18.53 18.62 -4.08
C GLN A 838 -17.52 17.52 -4.40
N VAL A 839 -16.28 17.89 -4.68
CA VAL A 839 -15.16 16.94 -4.76
C VAL A 839 -14.29 17.19 -3.55
N ILE A 840 -14.23 16.22 -2.64
CA ILE A 840 -13.42 16.26 -1.43
C ILE A 840 -12.21 15.39 -1.67
N ASP A 841 -11.04 15.98 -1.66
CA ASP A 841 -9.76 15.32 -1.87
C ASP A 841 -8.94 15.38 -0.57
N GLN A 842 -8.66 14.20 0.00
CA GLN A 842 -7.84 14.02 1.20
C GLN A 842 -6.55 13.24 0.87
N GLY A 843 -6.15 13.23 -0.39
CA GLY A 843 -4.98 12.51 -0.88
C GLY A 843 -5.32 11.06 -1.26
N GLU A 844 -5.43 10.16 -0.30
CA GLU A 844 -5.78 8.75 -0.57
C GLU A 844 -7.24 8.56 -1.02
N ILE A 845 -8.12 9.42 -0.54
CA ILE A 845 -9.56 9.29 -0.75
C ILE A 845 -10.08 10.54 -1.45
N VAL A 846 -10.60 10.35 -2.64
CA VAL A 846 -11.37 11.36 -3.37
C VAL A 846 -12.83 10.98 -3.33
N LEU A 847 -13.64 11.85 -2.74
CA LEU A 847 -15.10 11.74 -2.67
C LEU A 847 -15.72 12.70 -3.66
N ASP A 848 -16.14 12.21 -4.80
CA ASP A 848 -16.98 12.97 -5.75
C ASP A 848 -18.44 12.79 -5.34
N LEU A 849 -19.03 13.82 -4.77
CA LEU A 849 -20.32 13.77 -4.12
C LEU A 849 -21.36 14.65 -4.85
N THR A 850 -22.47 14.02 -5.23
CA THR A 850 -23.68 14.72 -5.67
C THR A 850 -24.71 14.78 -4.58
N THR A 851 -25.13 15.98 -4.18
CA THR A 851 -26.18 16.18 -3.17
C THR A 851 -27.55 15.77 -3.74
N GLN A 852 -28.21 14.85 -3.04
CA GLN A 852 -29.52 14.32 -3.40
C GLN A 852 -30.66 15.10 -2.75
N SER A 853 -30.46 15.55 -1.50
CA SER A 853 -31.47 16.31 -0.77
C SER A 853 -30.83 17.24 0.25
N VAL A 854 -31.46 18.41 0.43
CA VAL A 854 -31.18 19.36 1.51
C VAL A 854 -32.51 19.71 2.17
N LYS A 855 -32.59 19.52 3.48
CA LYS A 855 -33.74 19.89 4.28
C LYS A 855 -33.31 20.96 5.31
N VAL A 856 -34.00 22.09 5.30
CA VAL A 856 -33.71 23.22 6.17
C VAL A 856 -34.84 23.33 7.17
N ASN A 857 -34.52 23.56 8.46
CA ASN A 857 -35.46 23.63 9.57
C ASN A 857 -36.40 22.42 9.62
N SER A 858 -35.80 21.23 9.55
CA SER A 858 -36.50 19.94 9.50
C SER A 858 -37.00 19.46 10.86
N GLY A 859 -36.67 20.15 11.94
CA GLY A 859 -37.08 19.84 13.30
C GLY A 859 -36.20 18.79 13.98
N LEU A 860 -34.88 18.77 13.71
CA LEU A 860 -33.98 17.92 14.43
C LEU A 860 -34.08 18.13 15.95
N THR A 861 -34.03 17.04 16.69
CA THR A 861 -34.05 17.01 18.14
C THR A 861 -32.68 16.68 18.72
N ASP A 862 -32.50 16.80 20.00
CA ASP A 862 -31.27 16.38 20.67
C ASP A 862 -31.05 14.86 20.64
N ALA A 863 -32.12 14.12 20.44
CA ALA A 863 -32.04 12.66 20.27
C ALA A 863 -31.30 12.25 18.99
N ASP A 864 -31.36 13.08 17.94
CA ASP A 864 -30.64 12.86 16.68
C ASP A 864 -29.12 12.90 16.84
N PHE A 865 -28.60 13.44 17.96
CA PHE A 865 -27.19 13.58 18.32
C PHE A 865 -26.79 12.73 19.53
N LYS A 866 -27.62 11.72 19.90
CA LYS A 866 -27.35 10.76 20.98
C LYS A 866 -27.17 9.38 20.37
N LEU A 867 -26.00 9.09 19.88
CA LEU A 867 -25.68 7.80 19.27
C LEU A 867 -24.71 7.00 20.15
N ALA A 868 -24.92 5.69 20.21
CA ALA A 868 -23.92 4.76 20.72
C ALA A 868 -22.75 4.67 19.72
N PHE A 869 -21.54 4.74 20.19
CA PHE A 869 -20.30 4.61 19.42
C PHE A 869 -19.63 3.31 19.76
#